data_c77b2249f921f3ed79ad8728b4c5ddb7
#
_entry.id   c77b2249f921f3ed79ad8728b4c5ddb7
#
_cell.length_a   1.000
_cell.length_b   1.000
_cell.length_c   1.000
_cell.angle_alpha   90.00
_cell.angle_beta   90.00
_cell.angle_gamma   90.00
#
_symmetry.space_group_name_H-M   'P 1'
#
loop_
_entity.id
_entity.type
_entity.pdbx_description
1 polymer ?
#
loop_
_entity_poly.entity_id
_entity_poly.type
_entity_poly.pdbx_seq_one_letter_code
_entity_poly.pdbx_strand_id
1 'polypeptide(L)'
;VTDTPESTPNEPDAPETAGAVVAHDRIEPVGLEVEMQRSYLDYAMSVIVGRALPDVRDGLKPVHRKILYAMFDSGYRPDRGYVKCSRVVGDVMGQFHPHGDSAIYDALVRMAQPWALRYPLVDGNGNFGSPGNDPAAAMRYTECKLQPLAMEMLRDIDEDTVDLQDNYDGRAKEPTILPSRIPNLLVNGSEGIAVGMATKIPPHNLREIGAAVQWCLEHPEADEASTLEALLGIVRGPDFPTHGLIVGQAGIQDAYRTGRGSIRMRAVVEVEEDKRGRPALVVSELPYQVNPDNLAERIAELIKEGKLGGIADIRDESSGRTGLRLVLVLKRDAVAKVVLNNLYKHTQLQETFGANMLALVDGVPRTLNLAQFIRYYVDHQIEVIRRRTAYRLRKAEERAHILRGLAKALDALDEVIALIRRSPTVDDARQGLIRLLDIDEIQATAILDMQLRRLAALERQRILDDLAKLELEIADFKDILAKPERQRRIVSEELGEIVAKWGDDRRTQIIPFDGEVSMEDLIAREDVVVTITRTGYAKRTKVDAYRSQRRGGKGVSGATLRQDDIVSHFFVCSTHDWILFFTNKGRVYRAKAYELPEASRVAKGQHVANLLAFQPDEQIAQIIEISDYQVAPYLVLATKNGVVKKTRLEEFDSNRSGGIIAINLREDDELVGAALVAPEQDLLLVSKNALAIRFNASDEALRPMGRATSGVIGMRFSEDDELLAMEVVRHGLDVLVATNGGYAKRTPIEEYPVQGRGGKGVLTAKITERRGGLVGAVVIDPDDELFAITSNGGVIRTPVKPVRRTRDRNTMGVKLMDLPDGVTIVAIARNADEPDEQD
;
A
#
# COMPACT_ATOMS: atom_id res chain seq x y z
N VAL A 1 73.83 -14.66 -37.30
CA VAL A 1 75.01 -14.47 -37.97
C VAL A 1 76.00 -13.91 -36.96
N THR A 2 76.76 -14.76 -36.27
CA THR A 2 78.25 -14.92 -36.30
C THR A 2 79.04 -13.67 -35.83
N ASP A 3 79.99 -13.62 -34.94
CA ASP A 3 80.99 -14.54 -34.46
C ASP A 3 81.69 -13.92 -33.23
N THR A 4 82.18 -14.76 -32.35
CA THR A 4 83.25 -14.55 -31.40
C THR A 4 84.57 -14.45 -32.13
N PRO A 5 85.83 -14.06 -31.61
CA PRO A 5 86.41 -14.63 -30.42
C PRO A 5 87.38 -13.74 -29.55
N GLU A 6 87.81 -14.33 -28.36
CA GLU A 6 89.09 -14.46 -27.64
C GLU A 6 89.92 -13.22 -27.29
N SER A 7 90.32 -13.03 -26.02
CA SER A 7 91.42 -13.62 -25.35
C SER A 7 91.79 -12.89 -24.05
N THR A 8 92.03 -13.63 -23.01
CA THR A 8 92.63 -13.30 -21.69
C THR A 8 94.11 -12.84 -21.86
N PRO A 9 94.90 -12.40 -20.79
CA PRO A 9 94.85 -12.63 -19.38
C PRO A 9 95.38 -11.49 -18.45
N ASN A 10 95.35 -11.80 -17.14
CA ASN A 10 96.16 -11.45 -15.98
C ASN A 10 95.61 -10.55 -14.91
N GLU A 11 95.48 -11.25 -13.73
CA GLU A 11 95.42 -10.73 -12.37
C GLU A 11 96.65 -9.86 -11.99
N PRO A 12 96.65 -9.08 -10.82
CA PRO A 12 96.57 -9.62 -9.50
C PRO A 12 95.94 -8.76 -8.39
N ASP A 13 95.58 -9.52 -7.39
CA ASP A 13 95.50 -9.19 -5.92
C ASP A 13 94.57 -8.08 -5.31
N ALA A 14 93.88 -8.59 -4.36
CA ALA A 14 92.86 -8.14 -3.39
C ALA A 14 93.29 -6.92 -2.51
N PRO A 15 92.31 -6.34 -1.73
CA PRO A 15 91.95 -6.92 -0.44
C PRO A 15 90.44 -6.99 -0.10
N GLU A 16 90.16 -7.93 0.76
CA GLU A 16 88.87 -8.20 1.43
C GLU A 16 88.25 -6.98 2.03
N THR A 17 87.02 -6.72 1.64
CA THR A 17 86.08 -5.94 2.45
C THR A 17 84.77 -6.75 2.66
N ALA A 18 84.40 -6.82 3.92
CA ALA A 18 83.31 -7.50 4.57
C ALA A 18 82.06 -7.76 3.75
N GLY A 19 81.65 -9.02 3.69
CA GLY A 19 80.48 -9.47 3.06
C GLY A 19 79.19 -8.80 3.64
N ALA A 20 78.50 -8.07 2.82
CA ALA A 20 77.04 -7.81 3.04
C ALA A 20 76.35 -9.16 2.94
N VAL A 21 75.89 -9.64 4.03
CA VAL A 21 74.92 -10.78 4.09
C VAL A 21 73.67 -10.34 3.33
N VAL A 22 73.57 -10.76 2.06
CA VAL A 22 72.26 -10.74 1.38
C VAL A 22 71.39 -11.68 2.17
N ALA A 23 70.48 -11.13 2.93
CA ALA A 23 69.38 -11.88 3.56
C ALA A 23 68.77 -12.71 2.46
N HIS A 24 69.04 -13.99 2.39
CA HIS A 24 68.24 -14.91 1.60
C HIS A 24 66.82 -14.82 2.16
N ASP A 25 65.90 -14.17 1.46
CA ASP A 25 64.50 -14.33 1.71
C ASP A 25 64.19 -15.82 1.80
N ARG A 26 63.77 -16.27 2.95
CA ARG A 26 63.47 -17.66 3.24
C ARG A 26 62.26 -18.03 2.41
N ILE A 27 62.43 -18.53 1.21
CA ILE A 27 61.37 -19.03 0.37
C ILE A 27 60.85 -20.31 1.03
N GLU A 28 59.70 -20.19 1.69
CA GLU A 28 59.01 -21.36 2.22
C GLU A 28 58.08 -21.91 1.12
N PRO A 29 58.19 -23.17 0.72
CA PRO A 29 57.29 -23.79 -0.26
C PRO A 29 55.92 -23.95 0.38
N VAL A 30 54.91 -23.20 -0.12
CA VAL A 30 53.50 -23.35 0.27
C VAL A 30 52.80 -24.16 -0.81
N GLY A 31 52.05 -25.19 -0.40
CA GLY A 31 51.23 -25.95 -1.32
C GLY A 31 50.17 -25.06 -1.94
N LEU A 32 50.03 -25.08 -3.27
CA LEU A 32 49.07 -24.25 -4.02
C LEU A 32 47.66 -24.36 -3.45
N GLU A 33 47.23 -25.55 -3.06
CA GLU A 33 45.89 -25.80 -2.50
C GLU A 33 45.69 -25.07 -1.15
N VAL A 34 46.69 -25.08 -0.28
CA VAL A 34 46.66 -24.37 1.03
C VAL A 34 46.61 -22.87 0.84
N GLU A 35 47.43 -22.34 -0.08
CA GLU A 35 47.44 -20.90 -0.39
C GLU A 35 46.15 -20.43 -1.02
N MET A 36 45.57 -21.21 -1.96
CA MET A 36 44.30 -20.89 -2.56
C MET A 36 43.14 -20.92 -1.53
N GLN A 37 43.15 -21.92 -0.62
CA GLN A 37 42.13 -21.97 0.44
C GLN A 37 42.24 -20.76 1.36
N ARG A 38 43.47 -20.40 1.78
CA ARG A 38 43.69 -19.24 2.65
C ARG A 38 43.29 -17.95 1.98
N SER A 39 43.77 -17.70 0.77
CA SER A 39 43.50 -16.49 0.01
C SER A 39 42.00 -16.35 -0.30
N TYR A 40 41.30 -17.48 -0.59
CA TYR A 40 39.84 -17.46 -0.81
C TYR A 40 39.08 -17.17 0.47
N LEU A 41 39.50 -17.72 1.63
CA LEU A 41 38.87 -17.41 2.92
C LEU A 41 39.07 -15.94 3.30
N ASP A 42 40.30 -15.41 3.12
CA ASP A 42 40.62 -14.00 3.40
C ASP A 42 39.78 -13.07 2.50
N TYR A 43 39.65 -13.41 1.20
CA TYR A 43 38.81 -12.69 0.27
C TYR A 43 37.32 -12.77 0.69
N ALA A 44 36.82 -13.97 1.01
CA ALA A 44 35.45 -14.17 1.43
C ALA A 44 35.12 -13.36 2.70
N MET A 45 35.99 -13.39 3.70
CA MET A 45 35.85 -12.60 4.93
C MET A 45 35.86 -11.11 4.64
N SER A 46 36.79 -10.63 3.78
CA SER A 46 36.83 -9.22 3.37
C SER A 46 35.52 -8.77 2.68
N VAL A 47 34.95 -9.60 1.79
CA VAL A 47 33.70 -9.29 1.11
C VAL A 47 32.49 -9.34 2.06
N ILE A 48 32.43 -10.31 2.96
CA ILE A 48 31.32 -10.48 3.91
C ILE A 48 31.28 -9.32 4.90
N VAL A 49 32.37 -9.08 5.61
CA VAL A 49 32.43 -8.08 6.70
C VAL A 49 32.72 -6.67 6.18
N GLY A 50 33.64 -6.55 5.20
CA GLY A 50 34.16 -5.27 4.72
C GLY A 50 33.42 -4.64 3.56
N ARG A 51 32.40 -5.30 2.95
CA ARG A 51 31.78 -4.78 1.71
C ARG A 51 30.27 -4.99 1.62
N ALA A 52 29.79 -6.24 1.71
CA ALA A 52 28.46 -6.60 1.20
C ALA A 52 27.35 -6.55 2.24
N LEU A 53 27.65 -6.87 3.51
CA LEU A 53 26.63 -6.97 4.55
C LEU A 53 26.56 -5.72 5.44
N PRO A 54 25.35 -5.32 5.85
CA PRO A 54 25.17 -4.21 6.79
C PRO A 54 25.41 -4.68 8.24
N ASP A 55 25.86 -3.76 9.09
CA ASP A 55 25.86 -3.97 10.55
C ASP A 55 24.43 -3.83 11.09
N VAL A 56 24.03 -4.68 12.02
CA VAL A 56 22.68 -4.70 12.58
C VAL A 56 22.31 -3.41 13.30
N ARG A 57 23.32 -2.71 13.88
CA ARG A 57 23.16 -1.53 14.74
C ARG A 57 22.85 -0.27 13.97
N ASP A 58 23.61 0.04 12.89
CA ASP A 58 23.40 1.25 12.07
C ASP A 58 22.81 0.99 10.69
N GLY A 59 22.72 -0.28 10.28
CA GLY A 59 22.12 -0.68 9.01
C GLY A 59 22.94 -0.30 7.78
N LEU A 60 24.19 0.04 7.93
CA LEU A 60 25.03 0.54 6.86
C LEU A 60 26.10 -0.47 6.45
N LYS A 61 26.38 -0.50 5.15
CA LYS A 61 27.60 -1.10 4.61
C LYS A 61 28.77 -0.12 4.84
N PRO A 62 30.01 -0.60 4.88
CA PRO A 62 31.18 0.26 5.10
C PRO A 62 31.24 1.48 4.17
N VAL A 63 30.96 1.33 2.88
CA VAL A 63 30.97 2.45 1.92
C VAL A 63 29.96 3.54 2.28
N HIS A 64 28.74 3.17 2.65
CA HIS A 64 27.69 4.14 3.02
C HIS A 64 28.05 4.87 4.32
N ARG A 65 28.58 4.14 5.31
CA ARG A 65 29.05 4.71 6.58
C ARG A 65 30.15 5.74 6.37
N LYS A 66 31.14 5.39 5.53
CA LYS A 66 32.26 6.27 5.20
C LYS A 66 31.81 7.52 4.43
N ILE A 67 30.84 7.39 3.52
CA ILE A 67 30.27 8.55 2.80
C ILE A 67 29.57 9.50 3.78
N LEU A 68 28.69 9.00 4.63
CA LEU A 68 27.95 9.84 5.58
C LEU A 68 28.89 10.51 6.58
N TYR A 69 29.89 9.76 7.10
CA TYR A 69 30.88 10.30 8.01
C TYR A 69 31.77 11.37 7.35
N ALA A 70 32.29 11.12 6.15
CA ALA A 70 33.08 12.10 5.41
C ALA A 70 32.31 13.39 5.12
N MET A 71 31.02 13.26 4.74
CA MET A 71 30.16 14.43 4.53
C MET A 71 29.92 15.23 5.81
N PHE A 72 29.79 14.55 6.94
CA PHE A 72 29.62 15.18 8.25
C PHE A 72 30.89 15.89 8.70
N ASP A 73 32.03 15.19 8.64
CA ASP A 73 33.36 15.69 9.05
C ASP A 73 33.77 16.92 8.20
N SER A 74 33.55 16.86 6.89
CA SER A 74 33.79 17.97 5.95
C SER A 74 32.76 19.11 6.04
N GLY A 75 31.74 18.97 6.88
CA GLY A 75 30.73 20.00 7.11
C GLY A 75 29.71 20.18 6.00
N TYR A 76 29.42 19.17 5.17
CA TYR A 76 28.40 19.18 4.11
C TYR A 76 27.00 18.92 4.67
N ARG A 77 26.59 19.80 5.59
CA ARG A 77 25.38 19.68 6.41
C ARG A 77 24.14 20.30 5.74
N PRO A 78 22.92 19.96 6.20
CA PRO A 78 21.68 20.47 5.61
C PRO A 78 21.55 22.00 5.60
N ASP A 79 22.11 22.68 6.60
CA ASP A 79 22.12 24.14 6.76
C ASP A 79 23.16 24.84 5.87
N ARG A 80 23.98 24.09 5.15
CA ARG A 80 25.00 24.61 4.24
C ARG A 80 24.56 24.51 2.78
N GLY A 81 25.31 25.20 1.90
CA GLY A 81 25.14 25.07 0.45
C GLY A 81 25.50 23.68 -0.08
N TYR A 82 24.96 23.36 -1.24
CA TYR A 82 25.34 22.14 -1.95
C TYR A 82 26.82 22.17 -2.37
N VAL A 83 27.44 20.99 -2.40
CA VAL A 83 28.79 20.79 -2.92
C VAL A 83 28.78 19.80 -4.07
N LYS A 84 29.75 19.91 -4.98
CA LYS A 84 29.88 18.95 -6.08
C LYS A 84 30.07 17.53 -5.56
N CYS A 85 29.35 16.55 -6.11
CA CYS A 85 29.49 15.14 -5.74
C CYS A 85 30.92 14.63 -5.95
N SER A 86 31.62 15.14 -6.97
CA SER A 86 33.04 14.83 -7.21
C SER A 86 33.95 15.19 -6.04
N ARG A 87 33.63 16.25 -5.29
CA ARG A 87 34.36 16.63 -4.08
C ARG A 87 34.14 15.63 -2.97
N VAL A 88 32.88 15.28 -2.71
CA VAL A 88 32.52 14.25 -1.71
C VAL A 88 33.20 12.91 -2.02
N VAL A 89 33.13 12.47 -3.29
CA VAL A 89 33.78 11.23 -3.74
C VAL A 89 35.29 11.29 -3.54
N GLY A 90 35.91 12.43 -3.83
CA GLY A 90 37.35 12.66 -3.62
C GLY A 90 37.74 12.59 -2.13
N ASP A 91 36.95 13.23 -1.25
CA ASP A 91 37.20 13.20 0.19
C ASP A 91 37.08 11.77 0.76
N VAL A 92 36.03 11.04 0.34
CA VAL A 92 35.78 9.64 0.77
C VAL A 92 36.90 8.73 0.28
N MET A 93 37.27 8.82 -0.99
CA MET A 93 38.31 7.97 -1.61
C MET A 93 39.69 8.26 -1.01
N GLY A 94 40.04 9.52 -0.80
CA GLY A 94 41.35 9.93 -0.30
C GLY A 94 41.54 9.65 1.17
N GLN A 95 40.49 9.72 1.99
CA GLN A 95 40.67 9.63 3.45
C GLN A 95 40.16 8.30 4.02
N PHE A 96 39.12 7.67 3.48
CA PHE A 96 38.47 6.56 4.18
C PHE A 96 38.28 5.29 3.34
N HIS A 97 38.09 5.41 2.01
CA HIS A 97 37.67 4.28 1.17
C HIS A 97 38.49 4.18 -0.14
N PRO A 98 39.66 3.49 -0.12
CA PRO A 98 40.59 3.42 -1.25
C PRO A 98 40.11 2.47 -2.37
N HIS A 99 38.95 2.74 -2.94
CA HIS A 99 38.30 1.99 -4.02
C HIS A 99 37.91 2.92 -5.17
N GLY A 100 37.40 2.35 -6.28
CA GLY A 100 37.04 3.11 -7.47
C GLY A 100 36.00 4.21 -7.19
N ASP A 101 36.22 5.37 -7.78
CA ASP A 101 35.36 6.56 -7.64
C ASP A 101 33.93 6.33 -8.11
N SER A 102 33.74 5.53 -9.16
CA SER A 102 32.42 5.18 -9.69
C SER A 102 31.58 4.41 -8.66
N ALA A 103 32.20 3.44 -7.96
CA ALA A 103 31.50 2.67 -6.92
C ALA A 103 31.07 3.54 -5.73
N ILE A 104 31.89 4.51 -5.33
CA ILE A 104 31.56 5.49 -4.28
C ILE A 104 30.44 6.41 -4.76
N TYR A 105 30.52 6.89 -6.01
CA TYR A 105 29.49 7.77 -6.58
C TYR A 105 28.15 7.05 -6.71
N ASP A 106 28.12 5.80 -7.20
CA ASP A 106 26.89 5.01 -7.31
C ASP A 106 26.22 4.77 -5.95
N ALA A 107 27.03 4.53 -4.89
CA ALA A 107 26.51 4.42 -3.53
C ALA A 107 25.92 5.75 -3.03
N LEU A 108 26.60 6.87 -3.30
CA LEU A 108 26.12 8.23 -2.97
C LEU A 108 24.80 8.53 -3.67
N VAL A 109 24.72 8.25 -4.98
CA VAL A 109 23.53 8.46 -5.81
C VAL A 109 22.34 7.67 -5.25
N ARG A 110 22.53 6.38 -4.92
CA ARG A 110 21.47 5.55 -4.35
C ARG A 110 20.93 6.12 -3.04
N MET A 111 21.76 6.71 -2.19
CA MET A 111 21.31 7.35 -0.94
C MET A 111 20.50 8.62 -1.16
N ALA A 112 20.54 9.21 -2.36
CA ALA A 112 19.77 10.39 -2.72
C ALA A 112 18.46 10.08 -3.48
N GLN A 113 18.30 8.85 -3.98
CA GLN A 113 17.17 8.47 -4.83
C GLN A 113 15.93 8.10 -4.00
N PRO A 114 14.78 8.81 -4.15
CA PRO A 114 13.58 8.56 -3.36
C PRO A 114 12.82 7.29 -3.75
N TRP A 115 13.19 6.66 -4.87
CA TRP A 115 12.68 5.34 -5.29
C TRP A 115 13.58 4.18 -4.86
N ALA A 116 14.82 4.47 -4.44
CA ALA A 116 15.77 3.46 -3.95
C ALA A 116 15.72 3.32 -2.42
N LEU A 117 15.63 4.43 -1.68
CA LEU A 117 15.49 4.45 -0.22
C LEU A 117 14.13 4.97 0.20
N ARG A 118 13.54 4.33 1.22
CA ARG A 118 12.28 4.77 1.81
C ARG A 118 12.41 6.14 2.48
N TYR A 119 13.57 6.38 3.12
CA TYR A 119 13.96 7.64 3.72
C TYR A 119 15.38 8.00 3.26
N PRO A 120 15.53 8.82 2.20
CA PRO A 120 16.84 9.22 1.67
C PRO A 120 17.72 9.88 2.72
N LEU A 121 19.01 9.61 2.67
CA LEU A 121 20.03 10.14 3.60
C LEU A 121 20.86 11.28 2.98
N VAL A 122 20.85 11.40 1.67
CA VAL A 122 21.55 12.46 0.92
C VAL A 122 20.53 13.31 0.18
N ASP A 123 20.73 14.61 0.24
CA ASP A 123 19.97 15.62 -0.52
C ASP A 123 20.73 15.92 -1.80
N GLY A 124 20.20 15.49 -2.93
CA GLY A 124 20.79 15.62 -4.25
C GLY A 124 20.22 16.80 -5.05
N ASN A 125 21.08 17.58 -5.72
CA ASN A 125 20.70 18.63 -6.64
C ASN A 125 21.26 18.34 -8.03
N GLY A 126 20.38 18.33 -9.04
CA GLY A 126 20.71 17.96 -10.41
C GLY A 126 20.08 16.63 -10.84
N ASN A 127 20.64 16.00 -11.85
CA ASN A 127 20.13 14.73 -12.38
C ASN A 127 20.77 13.53 -11.65
N PHE A 128 20.03 12.90 -10.77
CA PHE A 128 20.39 11.66 -10.07
C PHE A 128 19.78 10.40 -10.69
N GLY A 129 19.38 10.47 -11.97
CA GLY A 129 18.76 9.36 -12.68
C GLY A 129 17.24 9.34 -12.59
N SER A 130 16.64 8.26 -13.09
CA SER A 130 15.21 7.97 -13.01
C SER A 130 14.99 6.54 -12.50
N PRO A 131 13.76 6.16 -12.16
CA PRO A 131 13.41 4.74 -11.92
C PRO A 131 13.60 3.85 -13.15
N GLY A 132 13.64 4.45 -14.34
CA GLY A 132 13.90 3.79 -15.63
C GLY A 132 15.39 3.61 -15.93
N ASN A 133 15.72 3.68 -17.23
CA ASN A 133 17.09 3.44 -17.73
C ASN A 133 17.99 4.68 -17.73
N ASP A 134 17.50 5.86 -17.32
CA ASP A 134 18.31 7.06 -17.28
C ASP A 134 19.31 7.02 -16.11
N PRO A 135 20.62 7.00 -16.35
CA PRO A 135 21.63 7.04 -15.31
C PRO A 135 21.75 8.44 -14.69
N ALA A 136 22.34 8.50 -13.52
CA ALA A 136 22.73 9.79 -12.94
C ALA A 136 23.75 10.49 -13.84
N ALA A 137 23.70 11.83 -13.89
CA ALA A 137 24.72 12.62 -14.57
C ALA A 137 26.08 12.44 -13.91
N ALA A 138 27.18 12.70 -14.66
CA ALA A 138 28.53 12.58 -14.11
C ALA A 138 28.70 13.46 -12.86
N MET A 139 29.47 12.97 -11.88
CA MET A 139 29.65 13.57 -10.54
C MET A 139 30.17 15.03 -10.54
N ARG A 140 30.76 15.48 -11.64
CA ARG A 140 31.18 16.88 -11.83
C ARG A 140 30.02 17.86 -12.04
N TYR A 141 28.83 17.36 -12.43
CA TYR A 141 27.63 18.17 -12.65
C TYR A 141 26.70 18.16 -11.44
N THR A 142 26.51 16.99 -10.82
CA THR A 142 25.61 16.84 -9.67
C THR A 142 26.20 17.43 -8.39
N GLU A 143 25.31 17.83 -7.49
CA GLU A 143 25.67 18.41 -6.21
C GLU A 143 24.89 17.70 -5.10
N CYS A 144 25.45 17.67 -3.90
CA CYS A 144 24.80 17.02 -2.77
C CYS A 144 25.14 17.67 -1.43
N LYS A 145 24.37 17.30 -0.40
CA LYS A 145 24.59 17.56 1.01
C LYS A 145 23.86 16.51 1.83
N LEU A 146 24.08 16.43 3.13
CA LEU A 146 23.34 15.52 4.01
C LEU A 146 21.86 15.93 4.09
N GLN A 147 20.96 14.95 4.14
CA GLN A 147 19.57 15.19 4.53
C GLN A 147 19.47 15.49 6.04
N PRO A 148 18.47 16.26 6.48
CA PRO A 148 18.25 16.49 7.90
C PRO A 148 18.10 15.21 8.74
N LEU A 149 17.47 14.18 8.18
CA LEU A 149 17.34 12.88 8.85
C LEU A 149 18.68 12.16 9.02
N ALA A 150 19.62 12.30 8.05
CA ALA A 150 20.95 11.71 8.15
C ALA A 150 21.76 12.30 9.31
N MET A 151 21.47 13.54 9.75
CA MET A 151 22.08 14.13 10.92
C MET A 151 21.76 13.37 12.21
N GLU A 152 20.58 12.71 12.28
CA GLU A 152 20.22 11.87 13.42
C GLU A 152 21.00 10.55 13.47
N MET A 153 21.55 10.11 12.34
CA MET A 153 22.48 8.96 12.31
C MET A 153 23.86 9.28 12.88
N LEU A 154 24.27 10.54 12.76
CA LEU A 154 25.62 11.03 13.10
C LEU A 154 25.63 11.86 14.39
N ARG A 155 24.47 12.11 14.96
CA ARG A 155 24.32 12.97 16.13
C ARG A 155 25.13 12.45 17.32
N ASP A 156 25.81 13.35 18.01
CA ASP A 156 26.62 13.07 19.18
C ASP A 156 27.82 12.11 18.91
N ILE A 157 28.25 11.96 17.64
CA ILE A 157 29.40 11.09 17.28
C ILE A 157 30.71 11.59 17.91
N ASP A 158 30.84 12.90 18.14
CA ASP A 158 32.01 13.54 18.78
C ASP A 158 32.01 13.38 20.30
N GLU A 159 31.00 12.74 20.88
CA GLU A 159 30.82 12.54 22.32
C GLU A 159 31.17 11.11 22.77
N ASP A 160 32.12 10.46 22.12
CA ASP A 160 32.61 9.12 22.46
C ASP A 160 31.52 8.02 22.46
N THR A 161 30.48 8.22 21.65
CA THR A 161 29.30 7.34 21.57
C THR A 161 29.58 6.01 20.89
N VAL A 162 30.56 5.98 19.98
CA VAL A 162 30.99 4.81 19.19
C VAL A 162 32.49 4.72 19.13
N ASP A 163 32.99 3.53 18.81
CA ASP A 163 34.43 3.33 18.68
C ASP A 163 34.97 3.89 17.37
N LEU A 164 36.13 4.52 17.44
CA LEU A 164 36.87 4.99 16.29
C LEU A 164 38.08 4.06 16.06
N GLN A 165 38.29 3.68 14.81
CA GLN A 165 39.46 2.92 14.35
C GLN A 165 40.33 3.75 13.40
N ASP A 166 41.54 3.32 13.18
CA ASP A 166 42.39 3.91 12.16
C ASP A 166 41.83 3.62 10.76
N ASN A 167 41.91 4.62 9.89
CA ASN A 167 41.62 4.43 8.48
C ASN A 167 42.66 3.53 7.80
N TYR A 168 42.51 3.26 6.52
CA TYR A 168 43.38 2.35 5.75
C TYR A 168 44.89 2.70 5.78
N ASP A 169 45.30 3.95 6.02
CA ASP A 169 46.70 4.43 6.04
C ASP A 169 47.14 4.91 7.41
N GLY A 170 46.32 4.83 8.45
CA GLY A 170 46.60 5.21 9.82
C GLY A 170 46.70 6.72 10.06
N ARG A 171 46.28 7.58 9.09
CA ARG A 171 46.41 9.04 9.21
C ARG A 171 45.14 9.73 9.72
N ALA A 172 43.99 9.06 9.61
CA ALA A 172 42.73 9.57 10.08
C ALA A 172 41.99 8.50 10.91
N LYS A 173 41.02 8.95 11.68
CA LYS A 173 40.11 8.05 12.41
C LYS A 173 38.76 7.95 11.69
N GLU A 174 38.20 6.77 11.68
CA GLU A 174 36.85 6.54 11.16
C GLU A 174 36.00 5.74 12.16
N PRO A 175 34.67 5.96 12.20
CA PRO A 175 33.82 5.22 13.12
C PRO A 175 33.60 3.78 12.64
N THR A 176 33.63 2.84 13.58
CA THR A 176 33.33 1.42 13.32
C THR A 176 31.85 1.25 12.96
N ILE A 177 30.98 1.99 13.65
CA ILE A 177 29.52 2.11 13.43
C ILE A 177 29.10 3.54 13.70
N LEU A 178 27.90 3.93 13.27
CA LEU A 178 27.31 5.23 13.62
C LEU A 178 26.40 5.12 14.86
N PRO A 179 26.20 6.23 15.62
CA PRO A 179 25.25 6.26 16.73
C PRO A 179 23.82 5.92 16.31
N SER A 180 23.42 6.33 15.11
CA SER A 180 22.17 5.93 14.42
C SER A 180 20.92 5.97 15.29
N ARG A 181 20.43 7.18 15.62
CA ARG A 181 19.20 7.36 16.43
C ARG A 181 17.92 6.91 15.70
N ILE A 182 18.02 6.44 14.48
CA ILE A 182 16.93 5.81 13.71
C ILE A 182 17.26 4.33 13.46
N PRO A 183 16.26 3.43 13.47
CA PRO A 183 16.45 2.01 13.15
C PRO A 183 16.63 1.80 11.64
N ASN A 184 17.72 2.38 11.09
CA ASN A 184 17.95 2.54 9.67
C ASN A 184 17.90 1.22 8.88
N LEU A 185 18.40 0.11 9.47
CA LEU A 185 18.40 -1.19 8.78
C LEU A 185 17.00 -1.67 8.42
N LEU A 186 16.04 -1.51 9.33
CA LEU A 186 14.64 -1.88 9.07
C LEU A 186 13.91 -0.82 8.25
N VAL A 187 14.18 0.48 8.51
CA VAL A 187 13.48 1.58 7.87
C VAL A 187 13.84 1.70 6.38
N ASN A 188 15.11 1.62 6.03
CA ASN A 188 15.58 1.71 4.64
C ASN A 188 15.85 0.35 3.98
N GLY A 189 15.97 -0.72 4.79
CA GLY A 189 16.36 -2.02 4.29
C GLY A 189 17.84 -2.08 3.85
N SER A 190 18.26 -3.22 3.35
CA SER A 190 19.58 -3.41 2.73
C SER A 190 19.56 -4.60 1.79
N GLU A 191 20.31 -4.52 0.70
CA GLU A 191 20.51 -5.61 -0.24
C GLU A 191 22.00 -5.74 -0.55
N GLY A 192 22.53 -6.96 -0.53
CA GLY A 192 23.95 -7.20 -0.83
C GLY A 192 24.25 -8.66 -1.10
N ILE A 193 25.17 -8.89 -2.03
CA ILE A 193 25.62 -10.22 -2.43
C ILE A 193 27.07 -10.38 -1.93
N ALA A 194 27.27 -11.33 -1.01
CA ALA A 194 28.57 -11.72 -0.49
C ALA A 194 28.99 -13.07 -1.05
N VAL A 195 30.12 -13.59 -0.59
CA VAL A 195 30.57 -14.94 -0.94
C VAL A 195 29.78 -15.97 -0.14
N GLY A 196 29.03 -16.83 -0.83
CA GLY A 196 28.25 -17.91 -0.20
C GLY A 196 26.97 -17.46 0.50
N MET A 197 26.67 -16.15 0.56
CA MET A 197 25.47 -15.63 1.20
C MET A 197 25.04 -14.29 0.60
N ALA A 198 23.77 -13.94 0.79
CA ALA A 198 23.22 -12.66 0.36
C ALA A 198 22.27 -12.12 1.43
N THR A 199 22.18 -10.81 1.54
CA THR A 199 21.16 -10.15 2.36
C THR A 199 20.14 -9.46 1.47
N LYS A 200 18.87 -9.51 1.85
CA LYS A 200 17.77 -8.78 1.22
C LYS A 200 16.72 -8.43 2.27
N ILE A 201 16.93 -7.31 2.94
CA ILE A 201 16.09 -6.80 4.03
C ILE A 201 15.17 -5.73 3.43
N PRO A 202 13.82 -5.89 3.52
CA PRO A 202 12.90 -4.91 2.98
C PRO A 202 12.84 -3.63 3.83
N PRO A 203 12.53 -2.47 3.24
CA PRO A 203 12.27 -1.23 3.97
C PRO A 203 10.91 -1.27 4.66
N HIS A 204 10.76 -0.46 5.73
CA HIS A 204 9.56 -0.38 6.55
C HIS A 204 9.16 1.06 6.87
N ASN A 205 7.93 1.24 7.31
CA ASN A 205 7.43 2.52 7.76
C ASN A 205 8.03 2.93 9.11
N LEU A 206 8.53 4.17 9.21
CA LEU A 206 9.20 4.68 10.41
C LEU A 206 8.28 4.71 11.63
N ARG A 207 6.98 5.01 11.45
CA ARG A 207 6.00 5.00 12.55
C ARG A 207 5.80 3.60 13.11
N GLU A 208 5.68 2.59 12.22
CA GLU A 208 5.49 1.20 12.65
C GLU A 208 6.73 0.66 13.37
N ILE A 209 7.93 0.88 12.82
CA ILE A 209 9.17 0.45 13.47
C ILE A 209 9.42 1.24 14.75
N GLY A 210 9.14 2.54 14.77
CA GLY A 210 9.22 3.35 15.99
C GLY A 210 8.32 2.83 17.10
N ALA A 211 7.06 2.50 16.77
CA ALA A 211 6.13 1.88 17.73
C ALA A 211 6.61 0.51 18.21
N ALA A 212 7.22 -0.29 17.33
CA ALA A 212 7.81 -1.58 17.69
C ALA A 212 9.00 -1.44 18.66
N VAL A 213 9.87 -0.46 18.43
CA VAL A 213 10.98 -0.14 19.34
C VAL A 213 10.45 0.34 20.70
N GLN A 214 9.45 1.23 20.72
CA GLN A 214 8.82 1.71 21.93
C GLN A 214 8.23 0.57 22.75
N TRP A 215 7.51 -0.35 22.09
CA TRP A 215 6.97 -1.54 22.75
C TRP A 215 8.08 -2.36 23.45
N CYS A 216 9.21 -2.58 22.79
CA CYS A 216 10.35 -3.31 23.38
C CYS A 216 11.00 -2.57 24.56
N LEU A 217 11.06 -1.23 24.50
CA LEU A 217 11.58 -0.40 25.60
C LEU A 217 10.66 -0.44 26.85
N GLU A 218 9.35 -0.56 26.63
CA GLU A 218 8.32 -0.66 27.69
C GLU A 218 8.24 -2.07 28.29
N HIS A 219 8.65 -3.13 27.54
CA HIS A 219 8.55 -4.53 27.94
C HIS A 219 9.94 -5.22 27.93
N PRO A 220 10.91 -4.74 28.73
CA PRO A 220 12.29 -5.27 28.70
C PRO A 220 12.38 -6.72 29.16
N GLU A 221 11.42 -7.20 29.96
CA GLU A 221 11.38 -8.56 30.51
C GLU A 221 10.66 -9.57 29.60
N ALA A 222 10.05 -9.10 28.47
CA ALA A 222 9.34 -9.99 27.56
C ALA A 222 10.33 -10.97 26.89
N ASP A 223 9.96 -12.24 26.83
CA ASP A 223 10.72 -13.23 26.08
C ASP A 223 10.66 -12.99 24.57
N GLU A 224 11.51 -13.67 23.82
CA GLU A 224 11.60 -13.46 22.37
C GLU A 224 10.30 -13.84 21.64
N ALA A 225 9.61 -14.90 22.07
CA ALA A 225 8.38 -15.38 21.45
C ALA A 225 7.23 -14.38 21.66
N SER A 226 7.03 -13.91 22.90
CA SER A 226 6.02 -12.90 23.24
C SER A 226 6.32 -11.57 22.55
N THR A 227 7.60 -11.18 22.50
CA THR A 227 8.03 -9.98 21.75
C THR A 227 7.64 -10.10 20.28
N LEU A 228 7.99 -11.23 19.63
CA LEU A 228 7.73 -11.43 18.22
C LEU A 228 6.21 -11.37 17.88
N GLU A 229 5.37 -12.01 18.70
CA GLU A 229 3.90 -11.96 18.49
C GLU A 229 3.35 -10.52 18.64
N ALA A 230 3.82 -9.77 19.62
CA ALA A 230 3.42 -8.36 19.78
C ALA A 230 3.87 -7.51 18.57
N LEU A 231 5.10 -7.70 18.11
CA LEU A 231 5.65 -6.94 16.98
C LEU A 231 4.96 -7.27 15.66
N LEU A 232 4.49 -8.51 15.44
CA LEU A 232 3.68 -8.89 14.28
C LEU A 232 2.34 -8.15 14.22
N GLY A 233 1.80 -7.74 15.37
CA GLY A 233 0.61 -6.89 15.44
C GLY A 233 0.88 -5.41 15.12
N ILE A 234 2.10 -4.92 15.39
CA ILE A 234 2.50 -3.51 15.24
C ILE A 234 3.05 -3.26 13.83
N VAL A 235 4.00 -4.08 13.38
CA VAL A 235 4.65 -3.95 12.06
C VAL A 235 3.86 -4.77 11.05
N ARG A 236 3.02 -4.09 10.29
CA ARG A 236 2.10 -4.75 9.34
C ARG A 236 2.83 -5.47 8.20
N GLY A 237 3.96 -4.96 7.76
CA GLY A 237 4.73 -5.49 6.65
C GLY A 237 5.71 -4.46 6.08
N PRO A 238 6.49 -4.82 5.06
CA PRO A 238 7.34 -3.90 4.33
C PRO A 238 6.58 -2.69 3.80
N ASP A 239 7.27 -1.55 3.67
CA ASP A 239 6.75 -0.31 3.13
C ASP A 239 7.71 0.24 2.07
N PHE A 240 7.46 -0.08 0.82
CA PHE A 240 8.35 0.21 -0.28
C PHE A 240 8.28 1.67 -0.74
N PRO A 241 9.42 2.29 -1.12
CA PRO A 241 9.45 3.67 -1.58
C PRO A 241 8.64 3.90 -2.87
N THR A 242 8.49 2.87 -3.70
CA THR A 242 7.75 2.90 -4.97
C THR A 242 6.26 2.57 -4.82
N HIS A 243 5.72 2.56 -3.60
CA HIS A 243 4.34 2.21 -3.31
C HIS A 243 3.98 0.75 -3.66
N GLY A 244 2.99 0.51 -4.49
CA GLY A 244 2.55 -0.82 -4.91
C GLY A 244 1.75 -1.58 -3.86
N LEU A 245 1.40 -2.82 -4.22
CA LEU A 245 0.61 -3.73 -3.38
C LEU A 245 1.45 -4.90 -2.90
N ILE A 246 1.20 -5.35 -1.68
CA ILE A 246 1.65 -6.66 -1.18
C ILE A 246 0.43 -7.57 -1.11
N VAL A 247 0.54 -8.76 -1.68
CA VAL A 247 -0.56 -9.73 -1.78
C VAL A 247 -0.39 -10.85 -0.77
N GLY A 248 -1.27 -10.87 0.23
CA GLY A 248 -1.24 -11.82 1.33
C GLY A 248 -0.21 -11.47 2.43
N GLN A 249 -0.37 -12.09 3.58
CA GLN A 249 0.47 -11.85 4.76
C GLN A 249 1.44 -12.99 5.08
N ALA A 250 1.25 -14.18 4.50
CA ALA A 250 2.04 -15.37 4.84
C ALA A 250 3.55 -15.15 4.66
N GLY A 251 3.97 -14.60 3.51
CA GLY A 251 5.39 -14.32 3.26
C GLY A 251 5.99 -13.25 4.18
N ILE A 252 5.18 -12.30 4.67
CA ILE A 252 5.59 -11.32 5.69
C ILE A 252 5.82 -12.01 7.02
N GLN A 253 4.86 -12.84 7.45
CA GLN A 253 4.96 -13.58 8.72
C GLN A 253 6.15 -14.53 8.72
N ASP A 254 6.39 -15.24 7.61
CA ASP A 254 7.55 -16.12 7.47
C ASP A 254 8.85 -15.33 7.59
N ALA A 255 8.97 -14.18 6.90
CA ALA A 255 10.16 -13.32 6.96
C ALA A 255 10.42 -12.82 8.38
N TYR A 256 9.38 -12.38 9.10
CA TYR A 256 9.53 -11.83 10.44
C TYR A 256 9.78 -12.89 11.50
N ARG A 257 9.26 -14.13 11.34
CA ARG A 257 9.48 -15.23 12.27
C ARG A 257 10.82 -15.95 12.06
N THR A 258 11.22 -16.14 10.80
CA THR A 258 12.38 -16.99 10.47
C THR A 258 13.54 -16.24 9.86
N GLY A 259 13.38 -14.95 9.56
CA GLY A 259 14.34 -14.17 8.80
C GLY A 259 14.32 -14.46 7.29
N ARG A 260 13.42 -15.33 6.79
CA ARG A 260 13.28 -15.65 5.37
C ARG A 260 11.81 -15.74 4.99
N GLY A 261 11.44 -15.10 3.85
CA GLY A 261 10.07 -15.13 3.38
C GLY A 261 9.95 -14.68 1.94
N SER A 262 8.88 -15.14 1.28
CA SER A 262 8.55 -14.79 -0.10
C SER A 262 7.38 -13.83 -0.11
N ILE A 263 7.65 -12.52 -0.25
CA ILE A 263 6.66 -11.46 -0.22
C ILE A 263 6.25 -11.13 -1.63
N ARG A 264 4.98 -11.39 -1.98
CA ARG A 264 4.46 -11.13 -3.31
C ARG A 264 4.08 -9.66 -3.45
N MET A 265 4.73 -8.96 -4.35
CA MET A 265 4.45 -7.57 -4.71
C MET A 265 3.68 -7.51 -6.02
N ARG A 266 2.83 -6.51 -6.16
CA ARG A 266 2.03 -6.30 -7.35
C ARG A 266 1.92 -4.81 -7.67
N ALA A 267 1.89 -4.49 -8.97
CA ALA A 267 1.63 -3.15 -9.47
C ALA A 267 0.20 -2.69 -9.16
N VAL A 268 -0.01 -1.39 -9.03
CA VAL A 268 -1.34 -0.78 -9.07
C VAL A 268 -1.69 -0.52 -10.52
N VAL A 269 -2.80 -1.10 -10.97
CA VAL A 269 -3.27 -1.01 -12.35
C VAL A 269 -4.73 -0.62 -12.36
N GLU A 270 -5.03 0.49 -13.02
CA GLU A 270 -6.40 0.99 -13.21
C GLU A 270 -6.87 0.72 -14.64
N VAL A 271 -8.17 0.53 -14.80
CA VAL A 271 -8.77 0.36 -16.12
C VAL A 271 -9.37 1.69 -16.56
N GLU A 272 -8.81 2.31 -17.57
CA GLU A 272 -9.31 3.56 -18.15
C GLU A 272 -9.76 3.35 -19.60
N GLU A 273 -10.50 4.31 -20.15
CA GLU A 273 -10.74 4.40 -21.58
C GLU A 273 -9.82 5.47 -22.21
N ASP A 274 -9.18 5.13 -23.32
CA ASP A 274 -8.42 6.11 -24.07
C ASP A 274 -9.37 7.12 -24.76
N LYS A 275 -8.82 8.22 -25.26
CA LYS A 275 -9.56 9.28 -25.97
C LYS A 275 -10.41 8.78 -27.16
N ARG A 276 -10.23 7.52 -27.58
CA ARG A 276 -10.95 6.85 -28.68
C ARG A 276 -11.93 5.80 -28.17
N GLY A 277 -12.21 5.73 -26.86
CA GLY A 277 -13.10 4.76 -26.24
C GLY A 277 -12.56 3.33 -26.27
N ARG A 278 -11.25 3.12 -26.29
CA ARG A 278 -10.63 1.81 -26.15
C ARG A 278 -10.21 1.59 -24.69
N PRO A 279 -10.47 0.40 -24.13
CA PRO A 279 -9.99 0.10 -22.80
C PRO A 279 -8.47 0.11 -22.75
N ALA A 280 -7.91 0.65 -21.70
CA ALA A 280 -6.48 0.69 -21.42
C ALA A 280 -6.21 0.30 -19.97
N LEU A 281 -5.12 -0.43 -19.76
CA LEU A 281 -4.58 -0.68 -18.43
C LEU A 281 -3.54 0.39 -18.14
N VAL A 282 -3.76 1.16 -17.10
CA VAL A 282 -2.86 2.24 -16.67
C VAL A 282 -2.14 1.79 -15.42
N VAL A 283 -0.82 1.63 -15.52
CA VAL A 283 0.03 1.28 -14.40
C VAL A 283 0.52 2.57 -13.74
N SER A 284 0.08 2.83 -12.52
CA SER A 284 0.44 4.02 -11.74
C SER A 284 1.54 3.76 -10.71
N GLU A 285 1.69 2.49 -10.24
CA GLU A 285 2.71 2.09 -9.29
C GLU A 285 3.28 0.73 -9.66
N LEU A 286 4.58 0.54 -9.44
CA LEU A 286 5.28 -0.71 -9.75
C LEU A 286 5.82 -1.38 -8.48
N PRO A 287 6.02 -2.71 -8.51
CA PRO A 287 6.74 -3.41 -7.47
C PRO A 287 8.14 -2.81 -7.27
N TYR A 288 8.60 -2.83 -6.03
CA TYR A 288 9.91 -2.29 -5.68
C TYR A 288 11.03 -2.92 -6.51
N GLN A 289 11.96 -2.09 -6.99
CA GLN A 289 13.09 -2.46 -7.86
C GLN A 289 12.72 -2.88 -9.29
N VAL A 290 11.48 -2.77 -9.71
CA VAL A 290 11.10 -2.99 -11.10
C VAL A 290 11.37 -1.74 -11.92
N ASN A 291 12.14 -1.91 -13.00
CA ASN A 291 12.44 -0.85 -13.96
C ASN A 291 11.32 -0.74 -15.00
N PRO A 292 10.65 0.42 -15.16
CA PRO A 292 9.52 0.60 -16.07
C PRO A 292 9.89 0.41 -17.55
N ASP A 293 11.08 0.82 -17.98
CA ASP A 293 11.51 0.71 -19.38
C ASP A 293 11.75 -0.76 -19.75
N ASN A 294 12.48 -1.48 -18.90
CA ASN A 294 12.72 -2.92 -19.08
C ASN A 294 11.42 -3.72 -19.05
N LEU A 295 10.46 -3.30 -18.21
CA LEU A 295 9.13 -3.90 -18.16
C LEU A 295 8.38 -3.68 -19.48
N ALA A 296 8.39 -2.46 -20.01
CA ALA A 296 7.74 -2.12 -21.28
C ALA A 296 8.36 -2.92 -22.45
N GLU A 297 9.68 -3.02 -22.49
CA GLU A 297 10.39 -3.85 -23.48
C GLU A 297 9.98 -5.33 -23.36
N ARG A 298 9.94 -5.86 -22.13
CA ARG A 298 9.55 -7.25 -21.87
C ARG A 298 8.11 -7.53 -22.30
N ILE A 299 7.18 -6.62 -22.05
CA ILE A 299 5.80 -6.74 -22.53
C ILE A 299 5.77 -6.76 -24.06
N ALA A 300 6.51 -5.87 -24.73
CA ALA A 300 6.58 -5.81 -26.18
C ALA A 300 7.16 -7.10 -26.80
N GLU A 301 8.18 -7.69 -26.17
CA GLU A 301 8.74 -9.00 -26.58
C GLU A 301 7.69 -10.12 -26.47
N LEU A 302 6.98 -10.22 -25.34
CA LEU A 302 5.96 -11.23 -25.11
C LEU A 302 4.78 -11.12 -26.08
N ILE A 303 4.44 -9.89 -26.51
CA ILE A 303 3.45 -9.67 -27.57
C ILE A 303 3.95 -10.21 -28.92
N LYS A 304 5.21 -9.94 -29.27
CA LYS A 304 5.84 -10.46 -30.49
C LYS A 304 5.94 -11.98 -30.50
N GLU A 305 6.22 -12.58 -29.32
CA GLU A 305 6.26 -14.02 -29.14
C GLU A 305 4.87 -14.68 -29.15
N GLY A 306 3.80 -13.91 -29.17
CA GLY A 306 2.42 -14.42 -29.10
C GLY A 306 1.98 -14.94 -27.73
N LYS A 307 2.77 -14.71 -26.67
CA LYS A 307 2.45 -15.13 -25.29
C LYS A 307 1.48 -14.18 -24.60
N LEU A 308 1.49 -12.90 -24.98
CA LEU A 308 0.55 -11.88 -24.52
C LEU A 308 -0.32 -11.43 -25.70
N GLY A 309 -1.64 -11.73 -25.60
CA GLY A 309 -2.64 -11.25 -26.55
C GLY A 309 -3.40 -10.04 -25.99
N GLY A 310 -4.19 -9.38 -26.85
CA GLY A 310 -5.14 -8.36 -26.41
C GLY A 310 -4.57 -6.94 -26.22
N ILE A 311 -3.26 -6.72 -26.29
CA ILE A 311 -2.62 -5.40 -26.24
C ILE A 311 -2.42 -4.85 -27.65
N ALA A 312 -2.78 -3.59 -27.87
CA ALA A 312 -2.65 -2.89 -29.15
C ALA A 312 -1.46 -1.92 -29.18
N ASP A 313 -1.13 -1.27 -28.06
CA ASP A 313 -0.11 -0.23 -27.98
C ASP A 313 0.42 -0.10 -26.55
N ILE A 314 1.66 0.35 -26.40
CA ILE A 314 2.30 0.62 -25.10
C ILE A 314 2.80 2.05 -25.14
N ARG A 315 2.43 2.86 -24.13
CA ARG A 315 2.82 4.26 -24.04
C ARG A 315 3.37 4.56 -22.66
N ASP A 316 4.49 5.22 -22.59
CA ASP A 316 4.96 5.85 -21.38
C ASP A 316 4.50 7.32 -21.36
N GLU A 317 3.59 7.63 -20.45
CA GLU A 317 3.07 8.97 -20.20
C GLU A 317 3.58 9.54 -18.87
N SER A 318 4.63 8.91 -18.30
CA SER A 318 5.22 9.32 -17.03
C SER A 318 5.83 10.72 -17.12
N SER A 319 5.69 11.50 -16.06
CA SER A 319 6.30 12.82 -15.97
C SER A 319 6.53 13.23 -14.52
N GLY A 320 7.33 14.25 -14.28
CA GLY A 320 7.53 14.82 -12.93
C GLY A 320 6.24 15.35 -12.25
N ARG A 321 5.16 15.56 -13.02
CA ARG A 321 3.87 16.02 -12.51
C ARG A 321 2.88 14.87 -12.27
N THR A 322 2.86 13.88 -13.16
CA THR A 322 1.91 12.76 -13.12
C THR A 322 2.45 11.56 -12.34
N GLY A 323 3.75 11.55 -12.02
CA GLY A 323 4.41 10.34 -11.55
C GLY A 323 4.52 9.28 -12.65
N LEU A 324 4.60 8.01 -12.25
CA LEU A 324 4.60 6.88 -13.16
C LEU A 324 3.22 6.74 -13.83
N ARG A 325 3.20 6.62 -15.16
CA ARG A 325 1.99 6.36 -15.93
C ARG A 325 2.34 5.56 -17.19
N LEU A 326 2.39 4.25 -17.06
CA LEU A 326 2.59 3.33 -18.17
C LEU A 326 1.22 2.84 -18.67
N VAL A 327 0.85 3.20 -19.90
CA VAL A 327 -0.47 2.94 -20.51
C VAL A 327 -0.38 1.80 -21.49
N LEU A 328 -1.09 0.71 -21.22
CA LEU A 328 -1.22 -0.45 -22.11
C LEU A 328 -2.60 -0.39 -22.78
N VAL A 329 -2.66 0.09 -24.01
CA VAL A 329 -3.91 0.20 -24.77
C VAL A 329 -4.34 -1.16 -25.27
N LEU A 330 -5.57 -1.57 -24.94
CA LEU A 330 -6.07 -2.89 -25.33
C LEU A 330 -6.72 -2.89 -26.72
N LYS A 331 -6.83 -4.05 -27.32
CA LYS A 331 -7.66 -4.27 -28.52
C LYS A 331 -9.13 -4.21 -28.14
N ARG A 332 -10.00 -3.87 -29.10
CA ARG A 332 -11.44 -3.69 -28.85
C ARG A 332 -12.16 -4.92 -28.31
N ASP A 333 -11.69 -6.10 -28.67
CA ASP A 333 -12.20 -7.41 -28.31
C ASP A 333 -11.50 -8.03 -27.09
N ALA A 334 -10.54 -7.31 -26.48
CA ALA A 334 -9.79 -7.82 -25.37
C ALA A 334 -10.53 -7.62 -24.04
N VAL A 335 -10.57 -8.68 -23.24
CA VAL A 335 -11.07 -8.62 -21.86
C VAL A 335 -9.94 -8.15 -20.94
N ALA A 336 -10.06 -6.96 -20.37
CA ALA A 336 -9.02 -6.32 -19.54
C ALA A 336 -8.51 -7.25 -18.41
N LYS A 337 -9.42 -7.98 -17.73
CA LYS A 337 -9.08 -8.94 -16.66
C LYS A 337 -8.20 -10.09 -17.14
N VAL A 338 -8.48 -10.64 -18.31
CA VAL A 338 -7.69 -11.75 -18.89
C VAL A 338 -6.30 -11.26 -19.25
N VAL A 339 -6.19 -10.07 -19.87
CA VAL A 339 -4.90 -9.46 -20.21
C VAL A 339 -4.09 -9.16 -18.95
N LEU A 340 -4.70 -8.58 -17.92
CA LEU A 340 -4.04 -8.27 -16.67
C LEU A 340 -3.53 -9.52 -15.94
N ASN A 341 -4.32 -10.59 -15.89
CA ASN A 341 -3.91 -11.87 -15.30
C ASN A 341 -2.70 -12.48 -16.02
N ASN A 342 -2.68 -12.39 -17.36
CA ASN A 342 -1.55 -12.84 -18.16
C ASN A 342 -0.31 -11.96 -17.94
N LEU A 343 -0.48 -10.65 -17.77
CA LEU A 343 0.60 -9.72 -17.43
C LEU A 343 1.20 -10.05 -16.06
N TYR A 344 0.38 -10.31 -15.03
CA TYR A 344 0.87 -10.72 -13.70
C TYR A 344 1.61 -12.07 -13.73
N LYS A 345 1.20 -12.98 -14.60
CA LYS A 345 1.82 -14.29 -14.74
C LYS A 345 3.17 -14.26 -15.47
N HIS A 346 3.34 -13.35 -16.45
CA HIS A 346 4.46 -13.39 -17.39
C HIS A 346 5.40 -12.19 -17.30
N THR A 347 5.08 -11.19 -16.50
CA THR A 347 5.86 -9.94 -16.39
C THR A 347 6.07 -9.54 -14.92
N GLN A 348 6.95 -8.56 -14.72
CA GLN A 348 7.25 -7.99 -13.41
C GLN A 348 6.16 -7.04 -12.86
N LEU A 349 4.98 -6.98 -13.47
CA LEU A 349 3.80 -6.36 -12.83
C LEU A 349 3.39 -7.11 -11.55
N GLN A 350 3.78 -8.36 -11.43
CA GLN A 350 3.82 -9.10 -10.18
C GLN A 350 5.20 -9.70 -9.99
N GLU A 351 5.85 -9.42 -8.86
CA GLU A 351 7.19 -9.88 -8.55
C GLU A 351 7.26 -10.38 -7.10
N THR A 352 8.20 -11.25 -6.81
CA THR A 352 8.41 -11.77 -5.45
C THR A 352 9.66 -11.17 -4.84
N PHE A 353 9.49 -10.46 -3.71
CA PHE A 353 10.60 -10.03 -2.89
C PHE A 353 11.00 -11.20 -1.96
N GLY A 354 12.10 -11.86 -2.28
CA GLY A 354 12.67 -12.93 -1.46
C GLY A 354 13.42 -12.33 -0.28
N ALA A 355 12.73 -12.11 0.84
CA ALA A 355 13.36 -11.58 2.03
C ALA A 355 14.36 -12.57 2.61
N ASN A 356 15.57 -12.10 2.87
CA ASN A 356 16.63 -12.79 3.61
C ASN A 356 17.27 -11.78 4.57
N MET A 357 16.82 -11.82 5.81
CA MET A 357 17.13 -10.84 6.83
C MET A 357 18.47 -11.18 7.52
N LEU A 358 19.55 -11.10 6.74
CA LEU A 358 20.92 -11.39 7.14
C LEU A 358 21.65 -10.09 7.44
N ALA A 359 22.26 -9.97 8.62
CA ALA A 359 23.05 -8.81 9.03
C ALA A 359 24.27 -9.24 9.84
N LEU A 360 25.24 -8.35 9.99
CA LEU A 360 26.41 -8.55 10.85
C LEU A 360 26.04 -8.23 12.31
N VAL A 361 26.27 -9.19 13.18
CA VAL A 361 26.21 -9.04 14.64
C VAL A 361 27.63 -9.26 15.15
N ASP A 362 28.27 -8.22 15.64
CA ASP A 362 29.67 -8.25 16.11
C ASP A 362 30.61 -8.88 15.08
N GLY A 363 30.46 -8.49 13.81
CA GLY A 363 31.25 -8.99 12.70
C GLY A 363 30.91 -10.39 12.20
N VAL A 364 29.91 -11.06 12.79
CA VAL A 364 29.44 -12.39 12.38
C VAL A 364 28.11 -12.31 11.64
N PRO A 365 28.00 -12.85 10.41
CA PRO A 365 26.74 -12.84 9.67
C PRO A 365 25.71 -13.76 10.33
N ARG A 366 24.51 -13.22 10.61
CA ARG A 366 23.37 -13.96 11.23
C ARG A 366 22.08 -13.63 10.52
N THR A 367 21.27 -14.65 10.26
CA THR A 367 19.87 -14.47 9.86
C THR A 367 19.05 -14.23 11.12
N LEU A 368 18.34 -13.12 11.18
CA LEU A 368 17.64 -12.64 12.36
C LEU A 368 16.13 -12.55 12.09
N ASN A 369 15.32 -12.76 13.12
CA ASN A 369 13.91 -12.47 13.13
C ASN A 369 13.65 -10.98 13.49
N LEU A 370 12.41 -10.51 13.35
CA LEU A 370 12.06 -9.11 13.59
C LEU A 370 12.37 -8.68 15.05
N ALA A 371 12.09 -9.54 16.04
CA ALA A 371 12.35 -9.23 17.45
C ALA A 371 13.84 -9.06 17.73
N GLN A 372 14.67 -9.88 17.13
CA GLN A 372 16.13 -9.79 17.27
C GLN A 372 16.69 -8.50 16.67
N PHE A 373 16.21 -8.08 15.47
CA PHE A 373 16.62 -6.80 14.89
C PHE A 373 16.30 -5.63 15.80
N ILE A 374 15.10 -5.59 16.34
CA ILE A 374 14.66 -4.49 17.23
C ILE A 374 15.48 -4.51 18.53
N ARG A 375 15.74 -5.68 19.12
CA ARG A 375 16.57 -5.81 20.33
C ARG A 375 17.99 -5.31 20.11
N TYR A 376 18.67 -5.73 19.05
CA TYR A 376 20.03 -5.25 18.76
C TYR A 376 20.07 -3.74 18.56
N TYR A 377 19.05 -3.16 17.94
CA TYR A 377 18.94 -1.71 17.82
C TYR A 377 18.73 -1.04 19.18
N VAL A 378 17.84 -1.57 20.02
CA VAL A 378 17.59 -1.05 21.37
C VAL A 378 18.86 -1.11 22.23
N ASP A 379 19.54 -2.24 22.22
CA ASP A 379 20.79 -2.43 22.98
C ASP A 379 21.86 -1.44 22.53
N HIS A 380 21.99 -1.24 21.22
CA HIS A 380 22.90 -0.23 20.67
C HIS A 380 22.54 1.19 21.13
N GLN A 381 21.25 1.57 21.09
CA GLN A 381 20.83 2.89 21.55
C GLN A 381 21.07 3.11 23.05
N ILE A 382 20.83 2.10 23.87
CA ILE A 382 21.13 2.16 25.31
C ILE A 382 22.63 2.38 25.52
N GLU A 383 23.48 1.67 24.79
CA GLU A 383 24.94 1.85 24.87
C GLU A 383 25.37 3.26 24.40
N VAL A 384 24.80 3.79 23.33
CA VAL A 384 25.03 5.17 22.87
C VAL A 384 24.64 6.18 23.96
N ILE A 385 23.49 6.01 24.62
CA ILE A 385 23.07 6.89 25.72
C ILE A 385 24.03 6.79 26.90
N ARG A 386 24.45 5.58 27.29
CA ARG A 386 25.42 5.37 28.39
C ARG A 386 26.75 6.04 28.09
N ARG A 387 27.31 5.81 26.91
CA ARG A 387 28.59 6.38 26.49
C ARG A 387 28.55 7.90 26.40
N ARG A 388 27.50 8.45 25.76
CA ARG A 388 27.26 9.89 25.70
C ARG A 388 27.14 10.53 27.08
N THR A 389 26.37 9.92 27.95
CA THR A 389 26.18 10.42 29.32
C THR A 389 27.49 10.34 30.12
N ALA A 390 28.25 9.26 29.97
CA ALA A 390 29.58 9.13 30.62
C ALA A 390 30.57 10.20 30.13
N TYR A 391 30.56 10.48 28.81
CA TYR A 391 31.38 11.55 28.23
C TYR A 391 30.97 12.92 28.78
N ARG A 392 29.67 13.24 28.80
CA ARG A 392 29.17 14.48 29.36
C ARG A 392 29.42 14.62 30.84
N LEU A 393 29.29 13.53 31.60
CA LEU A 393 29.62 13.49 33.03
C LEU A 393 31.09 13.83 33.23
N ARG A 394 32.00 13.14 32.50
CA ARG A 394 33.46 13.41 32.60
C ARG A 394 33.79 14.88 32.30
N LYS A 395 33.21 15.44 31.21
CA LYS A 395 33.40 16.84 30.87
C LYS A 395 32.81 17.79 31.89
N ALA A 396 31.67 17.48 32.46
CA ALA A 396 31.05 18.28 33.51
C ALA A 396 31.87 18.21 34.79
N GLU A 397 32.37 17.03 35.19
CA GLU A 397 33.26 16.86 36.34
C GLU A 397 34.59 17.58 36.17
N GLU A 398 35.26 17.49 35.00
CA GLU A 398 36.46 18.25 34.66
C GLU A 398 36.21 19.77 34.82
N ARG A 399 35.11 20.26 34.32
CA ARG A 399 34.72 21.69 34.40
C ARG A 399 34.41 22.11 35.84
N ALA A 400 33.61 21.31 36.55
CA ALA A 400 33.24 21.57 37.95
C ALA A 400 34.47 21.56 38.85
N HIS A 401 35.43 20.66 38.58
CA HIS A 401 36.67 20.61 39.30
C HIS A 401 37.44 21.95 39.20
N ILE A 402 37.58 22.51 38.01
CA ILE A 402 38.21 23.83 37.82
C ILE A 402 37.41 24.93 38.52
N LEU A 403 36.06 24.95 38.38
CA LEU A 403 35.21 25.97 39.01
C LEU A 403 35.29 25.91 40.54
N ARG A 404 35.36 24.73 41.14
CA ARG A 404 35.55 24.56 42.60
C ARG A 404 36.88 25.19 43.08
N GLY A 405 37.96 25.03 42.32
CA GLY A 405 39.25 25.69 42.60
C GLY A 405 39.15 27.21 42.52
N LEU A 406 38.48 27.73 41.48
CA LEU A 406 38.23 29.15 41.30
C LEU A 406 37.33 29.74 42.41
N ALA A 407 36.30 28.98 42.84
CA ALA A 407 35.46 29.39 43.95
C ALA A 407 36.26 29.54 45.25
N LYS A 408 37.09 28.54 45.60
CA LYS A 408 38.01 28.62 46.75
C LYS A 408 38.94 29.83 46.67
N ALA A 409 39.49 30.12 45.50
CA ALA A 409 40.37 31.29 45.27
C ALA A 409 39.62 32.61 45.44
N LEU A 410 38.36 32.69 45.02
CA LEU A 410 37.56 33.90 45.17
C LEU A 410 37.08 34.11 46.62
N ASP A 411 36.94 33.04 47.42
CA ASP A 411 36.63 33.18 48.85
C ASP A 411 37.83 33.65 49.67
N ALA A 412 39.06 33.34 49.24
CA ALA A 412 40.32 33.79 49.88
C ALA A 412 41.11 34.78 48.97
N LEU A 413 40.37 35.68 48.30
CA LEU A 413 40.92 36.49 47.19
C LEU A 413 42.13 37.35 47.60
N ASP A 414 42.09 38.02 48.76
CA ASP A 414 43.17 38.87 49.24
C ASP A 414 44.45 38.06 49.52
N GLU A 415 44.31 36.85 50.11
CA GLU A 415 45.39 35.95 50.39
C GLU A 415 46.03 35.42 49.11
N VAL A 416 45.23 35.04 48.12
CA VAL A 416 45.66 34.58 46.83
C VAL A 416 46.44 35.68 46.08
N ILE A 417 45.96 36.92 46.05
CA ILE A 417 46.64 38.05 45.40
C ILE A 417 47.97 38.35 46.14
N ALA A 418 47.98 38.36 47.47
CA ALA A 418 49.17 38.58 48.26
C ALA A 418 50.20 37.48 48.02
N LEU A 419 49.80 36.23 47.93
CA LEU A 419 50.67 35.07 47.62
C LEU A 419 51.30 35.18 46.23
N ILE A 420 50.49 35.44 45.19
CA ILE A 420 50.95 35.57 43.80
C ILE A 420 51.96 36.72 43.66
N ARG A 421 51.71 37.88 44.31
CA ARG A 421 52.57 39.06 44.24
C ARG A 421 53.93 38.85 44.93
N ARG A 422 53.99 38.02 45.97
CA ARG A 422 55.25 37.74 46.72
C ARG A 422 56.06 36.62 46.14
N SER A 423 55.53 35.77 45.30
CA SER A 423 56.14 34.60 44.71
C SER A 423 57.19 35.01 43.66
N PRO A 424 58.42 34.51 43.70
CA PRO A 424 59.46 34.87 42.72
C PRO A 424 59.24 34.27 41.33
N THR A 425 58.62 33.12 41.25
CA THR A 425 58.32 32.42 39.99
C THR A 425 56.87 31.99 39.93
N VAL A 426 56.37 31.65 38.72
CA VAL A 426 55.01 31.10 38.51
C VAL A 426 54.87 29.74 39.20
N ASP A 427 55.94 28.96 39.23
CA ASP A 427 55.92 27.62 39.90
C ASP A 427 55.85 27.77 41.43
N ASP A 428 56.58 28.75 42.02
CA ASP A 428 56.44 29.03 43.44
C ASP A 428 55.03 29.49 43.82
N ALA A 429 54.43 30.35 42.96
CA ALA A 429 53.03 30.78 43.12
C ALA A 429 52.06 29.56 43.02
N ARG A 430 52.25 28.66 42.06
CA ARG A 430 51.45 27.45 41.89
C ARG A 430 51.52 26.56 43.13
N GLN A 431 52.74 26.25 43.60
CA GLN A 431 52.95 25.43 44.78
C GLN A 431 52.38 26.11 46.06
N GLY A 432 52.49 27.42 46.14
CA GLY A 432 51.89 28.24 47.20
C GLY A 432 50.36 28.15 47.22
N LEU A 433 49.72 28.23 46.08
CA LEU A 433 48.24 28.15 45.93
C LEU A 433 47.74 26.73 46.29
N ILE A 434 48.48 25.70 45.86
CA ILE A 434 48.15 24.29 46.23
C ILE A 434 48.08 24.13 47.74
N ARG A 435 49.07 24.66 48.45
CA ARG A 435 49.12 24.55 49.92
C ARG A 435 48.11 25.45 50.64
N LEU A 436 47.88 26.69 50.11
CA LEU A 436 47.00 27.68 50.70
C LEU A 436 45.52 27.25 50.63
N LEU A 437 45.08 26.75 49.48
CA LEU A 437 43.70 26.50 49.18
C LEU A 437 43.33 24.99 49.22
N ASP A 438 44.32 24.13 49.48
CA ASP A 438 44.16 22.68 49.39
C ASP A 438 43.50 22.26 48.08
N ILE A 439 44.20 22.59 46.99
CA ILE A 439 43.83 22.34 45.58
C ILE A 439 44.94 21.62 44.89
N ASP A 440 44.62 21.07 43.71
CA ASP A 440 45.59 20.42 42.84
C ASP A 440 46.24 21.38 41.81
N GLU A 441 47.17 20.83 41.03
CA GLU A 441 47.99 21.58 40.07
C GLU A 441 47.08 22.16 38.93
N ILE A 442 46.06 21.41 38.49
CA ILE A 442 45.12 21.85 37.42
C ILE A 442 44.34 23.07 37.89
N GLN A 443 43.83 23.01 39.11
CA GLN A 443 43.06 24.11 39.73
C GLN A 443 44.00 25.31 39.99
N ALA A 444 45.20 25.10 40.48
CA ALA A 444 46.18 26.17 40.72
C ALA A 444 46.57 26.87 39.41
N THR A 445 46.77 26.12 38.33
CA THR A 445 47.07 26.65 37.01
C THR A 445 45.89 27.50 36.49
N ALA A 446 44.65 26.99 36.63
CA ALA A 446 43.43 27.73 36.22
C ALA A 446 43.25 29.02 37.00
N ILE A 447 43.69 29.10 38.29
CA ILE A 447 43.68 30.31 39.07
C ILE A 447 44.70 31.32 38.52
N LEU A 448 45.92 30.85 38.22
CA LEU A 448 47.00 31.72 37.70
C LEU A 448 46.63 32.26 36.30
N ASP A 449 45.95 31.53 35.48
CA ASP A 449 45.50 31.91 34.15
C ASP A 449 44.21 32.78 34.19
N MET A 450 43.68 33.04 35.39
CA MET A 450 42.43 33.79 35.54
C MET A 450 42.64 35.28 35.19
N GLN A 451 41.81 35.81 34.29
CA GLN A 451 41.82 37.19 33.92
C GLN A 451 41.33 38.08 35.05
N LEU A 452 41.98 39.23 35.31
CA LEU A 452 41.66 40.15 36.38
C LEU A 452 40.20 40.63 36.36
N ARG A 453 39.54 40.72 35.18
CA ARG A 453 38.12 41.07 35.06
C ARG A 453 37.20 40.09 35.79
N ARG A 454 37.59 38.84 35.96
CA ARG A 454 36.77 37.83 36.67
C ARG A 454 36.75 37.98 38.19
N LEU A 455 37.55 38.90 38.72
CA LEU A 455 37.53 39.28 40.13
C LEU A 455 36.37 40.20 40.52
N ALA A 456 35.65 40.78 39.56
CA ALA A 456 34.48 41.61 39.80
C ALA A 456 33.32 40.79 40.44
N ALA A 457 32.57 41.42 41.35
CA ALA A 457 31.54 40.79 42.12
C ALA A 457 30.47 40.07 41.27
N LEU A 458 30.10 40.62 40.12
CA LEU A 458 29.17 39.97 39.19
C LEU A 458 29.72 38.72 38.54
N GLU A 459 30.99 38.67 38.23
CA GLU A 459 31.68 37.49 37.67
C GLU A 459 31.84 36.37 38.72
N ARG A 460 32.07 36.73 39.94
CA ARG A 460 32.09 35.79 41.11
C ARG A 460 30.74 35.05 41.23
N GLN A 461 29.64 35.82 41.17
CA GLN A 461 28.30 35.22 41.26
C GLN A 461 28.05 34.24 40.06
N ARG A 462 28.47 34.61 38.87
CA ARG A 462 28.36 33.73 37.66
C ARG A 462 29.13 32.43 37.87
N ILE A 463 30.36 32.47 38.41
CA ILE A 463 31.16 31.25 38.67
C ILE A 463 30.44 30.33 39.65
N LEU A 464 29.81 30.90 40.72
CA LEU A 464 29.06 30.11 41.69
C LEU A 464 27.78 29.53 41.08
N ASP A 465 27.05 30.35 40.28
CA ASP A 465 25.84 29.90 39.58
C ASP A 465 26.16 28.81 38.56
N ASP A 466 27.24 28.98 37.77
CA ASP A 466 27.71 27.96 36.82
C ASP A 466 28.12 26.66 37.52
N LEU A 467 28.80 26.75 38.66
CA LEU A 467 29.14 25.57 39.48
C LEU A 467 27.92 24.85 39.98
N ALA A 468 26.97 25.58 40.59
CA ALA A 468 25.73 25.00 41.11
C ALA A 468 24.93 24.31 40.00
N LYS A 469 24.80 24.94 38.82
CA LYS A 469 24.17 24.35 37.64
C LYS A 469 24.85 23.06 37.20
N LEU A 470 26.18 23.09 37.13
CA LEU A 470 26.98 21.93 36.71
C LEU A 470 26.88 20.78 37.68
N GLU A 471 26.78 21.06 38.99
CA GLU A 471 26.59 20.04 40.04
C GLU A 471 25.22 19.33 39.91
N LEU A 472 24.17 20.07 39.53
CA LEU A 472 22.88 19.47 39.19
C LEU A 472 22.96 18.59 37.94
N GLU A 473 23.65 19.04 36.91
CA GLU A 473 23.86 18.25 35.68
C GLU A 473 24.68 16.97 36.00
N ILE A 474 25.72 17.06 36.81
CA ILE A 474 26.51 15.90 37.25
C ILE A 474 25.64 14.89 38.01
N ALA A 475 24.79 15.39 38.93
CA ALA A 475 23.88 14.54 39.70
C ALA A 475 22.87 13.83 38.76
N ASP A 476 22.35 14.54 37.77
CA ASP A 476 21.44 14.01 36.75
C ASP A 476 22.13 12.94 35.86
N PHE A 477 23.34 13.21 35.36
CA PHE A 477 24.12 12.22 34.58
C PHE A 477 24.43 10.95 35.38
N LYS A 478 24.78 11.08 36.65
CA LYS A 478 24.99 9.92 37.53
C LYS A 478 23.71 9.12 37.73
N ASP A 479 22.56 9.79 37.88
CA ASP A 479 21.26 9.15 37.99
C ASP A 479 20.88 8.41 36.72
N ILE A 480 21.12 9.00 35.52
CA ILE A 480 20.91 8.35 34.22
C ILE A 480 21.75 7.08 34.09
N LEU A 481 23.04 7.15 34.47
CA LEU A 481 23.95 6.00 34.37
C LEU A 481 23.57 4.87 35.33
N ALA A 482 23.01 5.21 36.50
CA ALA A 482 22.61 4.25 37.53
C ALA A 482 21.25 3.57 37.25
N LYS A 483 20.38 4.17 36.41
CA LYS A 483 18.98 3.73 36.21
C LYS A 483 18.69 3.30 34.78
N PRO A 484 18.64 1.99 34.47
CA PRO A 484 18.31 1.49 33.14
C PRO A 484 16.95 1.98 32.61
N GLU A 485 15.97 2.21 33.49
CA GLU A 485 14.66 2.72 33.08
C GLU A 485 14.78 4.16 32.53
N ARG A 486 15.65 4.99 33.08
CA ARG A 486 15.90 6.35 32.57
C ARG A 486 16.56 6.30 31.19
N GLN A 487 17.50 5.40 31.01
CA GLN A 487 18.16 5.21 29.71
C GLN A 487 17.16 4.80 28.64
N ARG A 488 16.28 3.82 28.91
CA ARG A 488 15.19 3.41 28.01
C ARG A 488 14.23 4.55 27.70
N ARG A 489 13.85 5.33 28.71
CA ARG A 489 12.97 6.49 28.53
C ARG A 489 13.58 7.54 27.60
N ILE A 490 14.87 7.85 27.74
CA ILE A 490 15.58 8.79 26.87
C ILE A 490 15.57 8.27 25.42
N VAL A 491 15.84 6.99 25.18
CA VAL A 491 15.76 6.38 23.86
C VAL A 491 14.35 6.52 23.28
N SER A 492 13.31 6.24 24.09
CA SER A 492 11.91 6.35 23.67
C SER A 492 11.53 7.79 23.31
N GLU A 493 11.91 8.77 24.12
CA GLU A 493 11.64 10.20 23.90
C GLU A 493 12.34 10.69 22.62
N GLU A 494 13.63 10.41 22.48
CA GLU A 494 14.42 10.83 21.32
C GLU A 494 13.92 10.20 20.00
N LEU A 495 13.58 8.92 20.02
CA LEU A 495 12.98 8.25 18.87
C LEU A 495 11.57 8.79 18.57
N GLY A 496 10.78 9.08 19.63
CA GLY A 496 9.46 9.69 19.52
C GLY A 496 9.48 11.04 18.79
N GLU A 497 10.46 11.91 19.12
CA GLU A 497 10.68 13.18 18.43
C GLU A 497 11.01 12.98 16.93
N ILE A 498 11.83 11.98 16.62
CA ILE A 498 12.21 11.65 15.24
C ILE A 498 11.00 11.15 14.46
N VAL A 499 10.23 10.23 15.04
CA VAL A 499 8.99 9.69 14.44
C VAL A 499 7.96 10.78 14.24
N ALA A 500 7.79 11.70 15.19
CA ALA A 500 6.86 12.82 15.06
C ALA A 500 7.26 13.78 13.93
N LYS A 501 8.56 13.98 13.70
CA LYS A 501 9.07 14.93 12.70
C LYS A 501 9.13 14.35 11.29
N TRP A 502 9.52 13.09 11.12
CA TRP A 502 9.78 12.47 9.81
C TRP A 502 8.89 11.27 9.49
N GLY A 503 8.09 10.80 10.45
CA GLY A 503 7.15 9.71 10.21
C GLY A 503 6.04 10.15 9.27
N ASP A 504 5.86 9.38 8.20
CA ASP A 504 4.82 9.55 7.19
C ASP A 504 3.87 8.35 7.17
N ASP A 505 2.83 8.44 6.35
CA ASP A 505 1.88 7.36 6.16
C ASP A 505 2.48 6.22 5.32
N ARG A 506 1.95 5.03 5.52
CA ARG A 506 2.32 3.85 4.73
C ARG A 506 2.06 4.09 3.24
N ARG A 507 3.04 3.80 2.41
CA ARG A 507 2.95 3.89 0.94
C ARG A 507 2.43 2.60 0.31
N THR A 508 2.93 1.45 0.75
CA THR A 508 2.55 0.13 0.21
C THR A 508 1.30 -0.40 0.89
N GLN A 509 0.29 -0.76 0.12
CA GLN A 509 -0.94 -1.36 0.62
C GLN A 509 -0.79 -2.89 0.73
N ILE A 510 -1.35 -3.48 1.78
CA ILE A 510 -1.36 -4.93 1.98
C ILE A 510 -2.78 -5.42 1.76
N ILE A 511 -2.97 -6.24 0.74
CA ILE A 511 -4.27 -6.79 0.36
C ILE A 511 -4.36 -8.28 0.68
N PRO A 512 -5.56 -8.81 0.99
CA PRO A 512 -5.74 -10.25 1.19
C PRO A 512 -5.33 -11.06 -0.04
N PHE A 513 -4.91 -12.30 0.19
CA PHE A 513 -4.65 -13.24 -0.88
C PHE A 513 -5.88 -14.11 -1.12
N ASP A 514 -6.58 -13.90 -2.21
CA ASP A 514 -7.80 -14.62 -2.58
C ASP A 514 -7.58 -15.73 -3.63
N GLY A 515 -6.38 -16.26 -3.76
CA GLY A 515 -6.10 -17.36 -4.73
C GLY A 515 -6.13 -16.94 -6.20
N GLU A 516 -7.08 -16.11 -6.62
CA GLU A 516 -7.15 -15.45 -7.93
C GLU A 516 -7.15 -13.93 -7.73
N VAL A 517 -6.47 -13.23 -8.62
CA VAL A 517 -6.42 -11.76 -8.62
C VAL A 517 -7.82 -11.21 -8.80
N SER A 518 -8.42 -10.75 -7.73
CA SER A 518 -9.68 -10.04 -7.83
C SER A 518 -9.43 -8.64 -8.39
N MET A 519 -10.02 -8.33 -9.53
CA MET A 519 -10.07 -6.96 -10.06
C MET A 519 -10.79 -6.01 -9.10
N GLU A 520 -11.55 -6.54 -8.16
CA GLU A 520 -12.27 -5.79 -7.13
C GLU A 520 -11.38 -4.86 -6.32
N ASP A 521 -10.17 -5.35 -5.97
CA ASP A 521 -9.22 -4.57 -5.15
C ASP A 521 -8.56 -3.42 -5.91
N LEU A 522 -8.69 -3.40 -7.24
CA LEU A 522 -8.09 -2.39 -8.13
C LEU A 522 -9.10 -1.33 -8.60
N ILE A 523 -10.38 -1.54 -8.36
CA ILE A 523 -11.47 -0.67 -8.82
C ILE A 523 -12.02 0.12 -7.64
N ALA A 524 -12.11 1.44 -7.79
CA ALA A 524 -12.76 2.27 -6.79
C ALA A 524 -14.21 1.83 -6.59
N ARG A 525 -14.68 1.74 -5.33
CA ARG A 525 -16.10 1.59 -5.04
C ARG A 525 -16.80 2.88 -5.38
N GLU A 526 -17.63 2.83 -6.40
CA GLU A 526 -18.49 3.94 -6.81
C GLU A 526 -19.85 3.40 -7.26
N ASP A 527 -20.88 4.21 -7.11
CA ASP A 527 -22.20 3.86 -7.59
C ASP A 527 -22.28 4.09 -9.09
N VAL A 528 -22.83 3.10 -9.77
CA VAL A 528 -23.00 3.12 -11.22
C VAL A 528 -24.42 2.79 -11.60
N VAL A 529 -24.90 3.41 -12.68
CA VAL A 529 -26.19 3.09 -13.31
C VAL A 529 -25.94 1.97 -14.32
N VAL A 530 -26.58 0.84 -14.11
CA VAL A 530 -26.57 -0.28 -15.05
C VAL A 530 -27.80 -0.19 -15.93
N THR A 531 -27.58 -0.24 -17.25
CA THR A 531 -28.63 -0.23 -18.24
C THR A 531 -28.50 -1.48 -19.09
N ILE A 532 -29.61 -2.26 -19.21
CA ILE A 532 -29.63 -3.48 -20.00
C ILE A 532 -30.85 -3.45 -20.91
N THR A 533 -30.65 -3.71 -22.20
CA THR A 533 -31.71 -3.70 -23.19
C THR A 533 -32.33 -5.10 -23.34
N ARG A 534 -33.53 -5.17 -23.89
CA ARG A 534 -34.24 -6.43 -24.18
C ARG A 534 -33.47 -7.34 -25.12
N THR A 535 -32.72 -6.81 -26.05
CA THR A 535 -31.86 -7.57 -26.95
C THR A 535 -30.51 -7.95 -26.34
N GLY A 536 -30.26 -7.63 -25.03
CA GLY A 536 -29.10 -8.07 -24.27
C GLY A 536 -27.88 -7.14 -24.38
N TYR A 537 -28.05 -5.87 -24.77
CA TYR A 537 -26.94 -4.91 -24.66
C TYR A 537 -26.90 -4.33 -23.26
N ALA A 538 -25.72 -4.43 -22.62
CA ALA A 538 -25.49 -3.94 -21.28
C ALA A 538 -24.41 -2.87 -21.25
N LYS A 539 -24.53 -1.92 -20.34
CA LYS A 539 -23.52 -0.92 -20.00
C LYS A 539 -23.64 -0.48 -18.55
N ARG A 540 -22.56 0.04 -18.01
CA ARG A 540 -22.57 0.84 -16.78
C ARG A 540 -22.21 2.29 -17.10
N THR A 541 -22.76 3.22 -16.35
CA THR A 541 -22.53 4.67 -16.51
C THR A 541 -22.41 5.27 -15.11
N LYS A 542 -21.47 6.20 -14.89
CA LYS A 542 -21.36 6.88 -13.60
C LYS A 542 -22.62 7.63 -13.26
N VAL A 543 -23.07 7.60 -12.01
CA VAL A 543 -24.29 8.27 -11.53
C VAL A 543 -24.27 9.76 -11.87
N ASP A 544 -23.11 10.42 -11.80
CA ASP A 544 -22.96 11.84 -12.15
C ASP A 544 -23.39 12.22 -13.58
N ALA A 545 -23.39 11.25 -14.49
CA ALA A 545 -23.88 11.46 -15.86
C ALA A 545 -25.42 11.62 -15.95
N TYR A 546 -26.16 11.29 -14.87
CA TYR A 546 -27.62 11.37 -14.76
C TYR A 546 -28.07 12.51 -13.83
N ARG A 547 -27.40 13.65 -13.83
CA ARG A 547 -27.78 14.83 -13.01
C ARG A 547 -29.26 15.12 -13.07
N SER A 548 -29.87 15.34 -11.90
CA SER A 548 -31.31 15.69 -11.77
C SER A 548 -31.63 16.96 -12.55
N GLN A 549 -32.64 16.90 -13.43
CA GLN A 549 -33.20 18.07 -14.12
C GLN A 549 -34.37 18.64 -13.32
N ARG A 550 -34.45 19.99 -13.25
CA ARG A 550 -35.58 20.70 -12.64
C ARG A 550 -36.90 20.37 -13.34
N ARG A 551 -38.02 20.42 -12.61
CA ARG A 551 -39.38 20.22 -13.13
C ARG A 551 -39.62 20.96 -14.47
N GLY A 552 -40.11 20.23 -15.50
CA GLY A 552 -40.44 20.79 -16.82
C GLY A 552 -39.42 20.52 -17.92
N GLY A 553 -38.33 19.78 -17.64
CA GLY A 553 -37.36 19.36 -18.66
C GLY A 553 -37.89 18.25 -19.56
N LYS A 554 -37.53 18.26 -20.85
CA LYS A 554 -37.76 17.12 -21.76
C LYS A 554 -36.91 15.96 -21.23
N GLY A 555 -37.51 14.78 -21.02
CA GLY A 555 -36.81 13.57 -20.52
C GLY A 555 -35.49 13.30 -21.26
N VAL A 556 -34.59 12.69 -20.61
CA VAL A 556 -33.21 12.45 -21.12
C VAL A 556 -33.17 11.06 -21.74
N SER A 557 -32.69 10.93 -22.98
CA SER A 557 -32.51 9.63 -23.64
C SER A 557 -31.43 8.81 -22.91
N GLY A 558 -31.77 7.61 -22.41
CA GLY A 558 -30.89 6.69 -21.72
C GLY A 558 -29.98 5.86 -22.62
N ALA A 559 -30.26 5.76 -23.92
CA ALA A 559 -29.46 5.05 -24.92
C ALA A 559 -29.89 5.40 -26.34
N THR A 560 -28.98 5.37 -27.30
CA THR A 560 -29.32 5.38 -28.74
C THR A 560 -29.61 3.94 -29.16
N LEU A 561 -30.87 3.58 -29.20
CA LEU A 561 -31.35 2.23 -29.51
C LEU A 561 -31.57 2.03 -31.02
N ARG A 562 -31.50 0.76 -31.52
CA ARG A 562 -32.02 0.39 -32.82
C ARG A 562 -33.57 0.44 -32.74
N GLN A 563 -34.20 0.53 -33.91
CA GLN A 563 -35.66 0.71 -34.03
C GLN A 563 -36.54 -0.33 -33.28
N ASP A 564 -35.93 -1.50 -32.88
CA ASP A 564 -36.62 -2.62 -32.24
C ASP A 564 -36.07 -2.99 -30.86
N ASP A 565 -35.15 -2.19 -30.26
CA ASP A 565 -34.56 -2.49 -28.96
C ASP A 565 -35.05 -1.52 -27.86
N ILE A 566 -35.20 -2.01 -26.64
CA ILE A 566 -35.82 -1.28 -25.53
C ILE A 566 -35.00 -1.53 -24.27
N VAL A 567 -34.76 -0.51 -23.45
CA VAL A 567 -34.19 -0.69 -22.11
C VAL A 567 -35.19 -1.50 -21.26
N SER A 568 -34.77 -2.68 -20.83
CA SER A 568 -35.61 -3.57 -20.01
C SER A 568 -35.23 -3.50 -18.51
N HIS A 569 -33.96 -3.23 -18.17
CA HIS A 569 -33.51 -3.12 -16.80
C HIS A 569 -32.66 -1.86 -16.63
N PHE A 570 -32.96 -1.13 -15.58
CA PHE A 570 -32.27 0.10 -15.20
C PHE A 570 -32.22 0.17 -13.67
N PHE A 571 -31.04 0.14 -13.08
CA PHE A 571 -30.85 0.17 -11.63
C PHE A 571 -29.50 0.76 -11.27
N VAL A 572 -29.36 1.22 -10.02
CA VAL A 572 -28.12 1.73 -9.45
C VAL A 572 -27.54 0.64 -8.55
N CYS A 573 -26.25 0.38 -8.67
CA CYS A 573 -25.54 -0.56 -7.82
C CYS A 573 -24.09 -0.11 -7.64
N SER A 574 -23.39 -0.68 -6.65
CA SER A 574 -21.95 -0.47 -6.52
C SER A 574 -21.19 -1.20 -7.63
N THR A 575 -20.05 -0.65 -8.05
CA THR A 575 -19.12 -1.33 -8.98
C THR A 575 -18.77 -2.74 -8.52
N HIS A 576 -18.79 -3.01 -7.21
CA HIS A 576 -18.40 -4.29 -6.59
C HIS A 576 -19.55 -5.27 -6.39
N ASP A 577 -20.78 -4.87 -6.68
CA ASP A 577 -21.93 -5.76 -6.51
C ASP A 577 -21.96 -6.85 -7.57
N TRP A 578 -22.48 -8.00 -7.19
CA TRP A 578 -22.77 -9.09 -8.11
C TRP A 578 -24.08 -8.81 -8.85
N ILE A 579 -24.08 -9.00 -10.14
CA ILE A 579 -25.26 -8.97 -10.97
C ILE A 579 -25.55 -10.40 -11.40
N LEU A 580 -26.70 -10.91 -10.99
CA LEU A 580 -27.19 -12.23 -11.33
C LEU A 580 -28.14 -12.10 -12.54
N PHE A 581 -27.77 -12.74 -13.63
CA PHE A 581 -28.54 -12.74 -14.89
C PHE A 581 -29.31 -14.08 -14.98
N PHE A 582 -30.60 -14.03 -14.74
CA PHE A 582 -31.49 -15.18 -14.90
C PHE A 582 -32.02 -15.21 -16.32
N THR A 583 -31.93 -16.35 -17.00
CA THR A 583 -32.37 -16.52 -18.36
C THR A 583 -33.74 -17.23 -18.44
N ASN A 584 -34.44 -17.02 -19.53
CA ASN A 584 -35.72 -17.69 -19.83
C ASN A 584 -35.60 -19.23 -19.84
N LYS A 585 -34.38 -19.77 -20.03
CA LYS A 585 -34.10 -21.22 -19.95
C LYS A 585 -33.80 -21.72 -18.53
N GLY A 586 -34.09 -20.91 -17.49
CA GLY A 586 -33.93 -21.32 -16.10
C GLY A 586 -32.47 -21.46 -15.63
N ARG A 587 -31.54 -20.78 -16.30
CA ARG A 587 -30.14 -20.70 -15.89
C ARG A 587 -29.84 -19.34 -15.25
N VAL A 588 -28.79 -19.31 -14.46
CA VAL A 588 -28.24 -18.05 -13.90
C VAL A 588 -26.76 -17.94 -14.23
N TYR A 589 -26.36 -16.76 -14.64
CA TYR A 589 -25.00 -16.30 -14.84
C TYR A 589 -24.72 -15.17 -13.88
N ARG A 590 -23.46 -14.96 -13.55
CA ARG A 590 -23.07 -13.85 -12.68
C ARG A 590 -21.94 -13.05 -13.28
N ALA A 591 -21.93 -11.77 -13.02
CA ALA A 591 -20.84 -10.86 -13.30
C ALA A 591 -20.79 -9.80 -12.22
N LYS A 592 -19.62 -9.24 -11.97
CA LYS A 592 -19.48 -8.03 -11.15
C LYS A 592 -19.93 -6.80 -11.97
N ALA A 593 -20.50 -5.80 -11.33
CA ALA A 593 -20.93 -4.59 -12.01
C ALA A 593 -19.77 -3.91 -12.78
N TYR A 594 -18.54 -3.97 -12.25
CA TYR A 594 -17.36 -3.44 -12.94
C TYR A 594 -16.96 -4.22 -14.20
N GLU A 595 -17.41 -5.45 -14.38
CA GLU A 595 -17.14 -6.25 -15.59
C GLU A 595 -18.01 -5.80 -16.78
N LEU A 596 -19.11 -5.06 -16.49
CA LEU A 596 -19.92 -4.45 -17.54
C LEU A 596 -19.13 -3.28 -18.18
N PRO A 597 -19.25 -3.09 -19.51
CA PRO A 597 -18.55 -2.03 -20.21
C PRO A 597 -19.00 -0.65 -19.70
N GLU A 598 -18.02 0.19 -19.34
CA GLU A 598 -18.29 1.59 -19.05
C GLU A 598 -18.57 2.33 -20.34
N ALA A 599 -19.66 3.06 -20.37
CA ALA A 599 -20.08 3.78 -21.56
C ALA A 599 -20.82 5.07 -21.19
N SER A 600 -20.78 6.05 -22.11
CA SER A 600 -21.56 7.27 -21.95
C SER A 600 -23.06 6.96 -21.94
N ARG A 601 -23.87 7.89 -21.38
CA ARG A 601 -25.32 7.75 -21.28
C ARG A 601 -26.00 7.40 -22.59
N VAL A 602 -25.54 7.96 -23.70
CA VAL A 602 -26.14 7.76 -25.04
C VAL A 602 -25.55 6.56 -25.80
N ALA A 603 -24.45 5.97 -25.34
CA ALA A 603 -23.82 4.83 -26.00
C ALA A 603 -24.71 3.57 -25.89
N LYS A 604 -24.55 2.66 -26.85
CA LYS A 604 -25.33 1.42 -26.92
C LYS A 604 -24.88 0.37 -25.88
N GLY A 605 -23.62 0.36 -25.44
CA GLY A 605 -23.00 -0.71 -24.64
C GLY A 605 -22.57 -1.92 -25.46
N GLN A 606 -22.31 -3.04 -24.81
CA GLN A 606 -21.91 -4.33 -25.42
C GLN A 606 -22.98 -5.40 -25.17
N HIS A 607 -23.06 -6.36 -26.06
CA HIS A 607 -23.99 -7.48 -25.89
C HIS A 607 -23.48 -8.41 -24.77
N VAL A 608 -24.33 -8.79 -23.83
CA VAL A 608 -23.97 -9.62 -22.67
C VAL A 608 -23.41 -10.99 -23.05
N ALA A 609 -23.75 -11.53 -24.24
CA ALA A 609 -23.14 -12.77 -24.75
C ALA A 609 -21.63 -12.64 -24.99
N ASN A 610 -21.06 -11.43 -25.05
CA ASN A 610 -19.60 -11.22 -25.10
C ASN A 610 -18.97 -11.32 -23.70
N LEU A 611 -19.75 -11.19 -22.65
CA LEU A 611 -19.32 -11.25 -21.26
C LEU A 611 -19.68 -12.59 -20.60
N LEU A 612 -20.85 -13.13 -20.95
CA LEU A 612 -21.44 -14.33 -20.37
C LEU A 612 -21.61 -15.39 -21.47
N ALA A 613 -21.26 -16.63 -21.17
CA ALA A 613 -21.33 -17.75 -22.12
C ALA A 613 -22.78 -18.24 -22.25
N PHE A 614 -23.71 -17.41 -22.77
CA PHE A 614 -25.08 -17.78 -23.03
C PHE A 614 -25.18 -18.91 -24.04
N GLN A 615 -26.14 -19.79 -23.84
CA GLN A 615 -26.51 -20.82 -24.80
C GLN A 615 -27.33 -20.21 -25.96
N PRO A 616 -27.42 -20.89 -27.12
CA PRO A 616 -28.29 -20.43 -28.19
C PRO A 616 -29.73 -20.22 -27.68
N ASP A 617 -30.35 -19.14 -28.09
CA ASP A 617 -31.76 -18.76 -27.77
C ASP A 617 -32.00 -18.41 -26.28
N GLU A 618 -30.94 -18.22 -25.46
CA GLU A 618 -31.08 -17.67 -24.13
C GLU A 618 -31.31 -16.14 -24.19
N GLN A 619 -32.32 -15.69 -23.43
CA GLN A 619 -32.62 -14.28 -23.22
C GLN A 619 -32.68 -14.00 -21.72
N ILE A 620 -32.37 -12.77 -21.34
CA ILE A 620 -32.48 -12.32 -19.96
C ILE A 620 -33.94 -12.25 -19.57
N ALA A 621 -34.34 -12.97 -18.55
CA ALA A 621 -35.69 -12.94 -17.97
C ALA A 621 -35.74 -11.99 -16.77
N GLN A 622 -34.72 -12.02 -15.90
CA GLN A 622 -34.65 -11.15 -14.73
C GLN A 622 -33.20 -10.90 -14.34
N ILE A 623 -32.98 -9.78 -13.69
CA ILE A 623 -31.66 -9.39 -13.13
C ILE A 623 -31.87 -9.03 -11.67
N ILE A 624 -30.90 -9.47 -10.83
CA ILE A 624 -30.85 -9.15 -9.41
C ILE A 624 -29.43 -8.71 -9.10
N GLU A 625 -29.29 -7.55 -8.48
CA GLU A 625 -28.05 -7.11 -7.88
C GLU A 625 -27.98 -7.58 -6.43
N ILE A 626 -26.81 -8.01 -5.99
CA ILE A 626 -26.51 -8.39 -4.62
C ILE A 626 -25.11 -7.90 -4.22
N SER A 627 -24.98 -7.35 -3.03
CA SER A 627 -23.67 -7.00 -2.47
C SER A 627 -22.86 -8.27 -2.16
N ASP A 628 -23.52 -9.27 -1.62
CA ASP A 628 -22.99 -10.61 -1.34
C ASP A 628 -24.12 -11.65 -1.30
N TYR A 629 -23.77 -12.94 -1.13
CA TYR A 629 -24.75 -14.04 -1.07
C TYR A 629 -25.42 -14.20 0.30
N GLN A 630 -25.19 -13.29 1.25
CA GLN A 630 -25.82 -13.26 2.58
C GLN A 630 -26.83 -12.13 2.71
N VAL A 631 -26.99 -11.27 1.71
CA VAL A 631 -27.93 -10.14 1.69
C VAL A 631 -29.39 -10.57 1.93
N ALA A 632 -29.74 -11.80 1.55
CA ALA A 632 -31.03 -12.41 1.84
C ALA A 632 -30.88 -13.91 2.01
N PRO A 633 -31.74 -14.58 2.83
CA PRO A 633 -31.64 -16.01 3.05
C PRO A 633 -32.08 -16.85 1.85
N TYR A 634 -33.03 -16.34 1.06
CA TYR A 634 -33.64 -17.09 -0.04
C TYR A 634 -33.81 -16.26 -1.31
N LEU A 635 -33.77 -16.98 -2.42
CA LEU A 635 -34.19 -16.51 -3.73
C LEU A 635 -35.43 -17.29 -4.14
N VAL A 636 -36.44 -16.59 -4.65
CA VAL A 636 -37.62 -17.18 -5.25
C VAL A 636 -37.61 -16.94 -6.75
N LEU A 637 -37.88 -17.99 -7.50
CA LEU A 637 -38.03 -17.98 -8.95
C LEU A 637 -39.47 -18.26 -9.31
N ALA A 638 -39.98 -17.60 -10.36
CA ALA A 638 -41.33 -17.80 -10.88
C ALA A 638 -41.32 -18.02 -12.38
N THR A 639 -42.09 -18.97 -12.85
CA THR A 639 -42.17 -19.32 -14.26
C THR A 639 -43.49 -18.80 -14.89
N LYS A 640 -43.48 -18.69 -16.19
CA LYS A 640 -44.62 -18.28 -17.01
C LYS A 640 -45.91 -19.07 -16.71
N ASN A 641 -45.77 -20.40 -16.46
CA ASN A 641 -46.89 -21.29 -16.14
C ASN A 641 -47.25 -21.26 -14.64
N GLY A 642 -46.79 -20.27 -13.88
CA GLY A 642 -47.17 -20.04 -12.49
C GLY A 642 -46.51 -20.98 -11.48
N VAL A 643 -45.43 -21.64 -11.83
CA VAL A 643 -44.60 -22.43 -10.90
C VAL A 643 -43.69 -21.50 -10.13
N VAL A 644 -43.54 -21.70 -8.84
CA VAL A 644 -42.62 -20.98 -7.95
C VAL A 644 -41.67 -21.92 -7.27
N LYS A 645 -40.46 -21.42 -6.99
CA LYS A 645 -39.40 -22.18 -6.35
C LYS A 645 -38.60 -21.30 -5.41
N LYS A 646 -38.46 -21.70 -4.13
CA LYS A 646 -37.61 -21.05 -3.17
C LYS A 646 -36.34 -21.87 -3.00
N THR A 647 -35.18 -21.20 -3.07
CA THR A 647 -33.84 -21.82 -2.92
C THR A 647 -32.99 -20.92 -2.03
N ARG A 648 -32.06 -21.47 -1.23
CA ARG A 648 -31.12 -20.64 -0.47
C ARG A 648 -30.23 -19.85 -1.43
N LEU A 649 -30.03 -18.57 -1.14
CA LEU A 649 -29.23 -17.68 -2.00
C LEU A 649 -27.79 -18.17 -2.15
N GLU A 650 -27.20 -18.69 -1.07
CA GLU A 650 -25.84 -19.25 -1.05
C GLU A 650 -25.60 -20.40 -2.06
N GLU A 651 -26.66 -21.15 -2.46
CA GLU A 651 -26.56 -22.22 -3.47
C GLU A 651 -26.25 -21.68 -4.89
N PHE A 652 -26.39 -20.39 -5.10
CA PHE A 652 -26.07 -19.72 -6.36
C PHE A 652 -24.64 -19.18 -6.43
N ASP A 653 -23.87 -19.26 -5.34
CA ASP A 653 -22.45 -18.90 -5.34
C ASP A 653 -21.63 -19.98 -6.07
N SER A 654 -21.29 -19.69 -7.31
CA SER A 654 -20.56 -20.64 -8.16
C SER A 654 -19.61 -19.93 -9.13
N ASN A 655 -18.36 -20.39 -9.18
CA ASN A 655 -17.32 -19.89 -10.08
C ASN A 655 -17.41 -20.40 -11.53
N ARG A 656 -18.51 -21.06 -11.91
CA ARG A 656 -18.66 -21.61 -13.27
C ARG A 656 -19.01 -20.53 -14.26
N SER A 657 -18.12 -20.23 -15.20
CA SER A 657 -18.33 -19.24 -16.28
C SER A 657 -19.47 -19.59 -17.25
N GLY A 658 -19.75 -20.86 -17.43
CA GLY A 658 -20.83 -21.35 -18.29
C GLY A 658 -22.23 -21.28 -17.68
N GLY A 659 -22.41 -20.57 -16.56
CA GLY A 659 -23.69 -20.50 -15.84
C GLY A 659 -24.07 -21.80 -15.14
N ILE A 660 -25.07 -21.73 -14.29
CA ILE A 660 -25.59 -22.87 -13.53
C ILE A 660 -27.11 -22.95 -13.68
N ILE A 661 -27.66 -24.16 -13.56
CA ILE A 661 -29.12 -24.35 -13.55
C ILE A 661 -29.70 -23.68 -12.30
N ALA A 662 -30.61 -22.75 -12.47
CA ALA A 662 -31.34 -22.08 -11.41
C ALA A 662 -32.67 -22.80 -11.10
N ILE A 663 -33.36 -23.29 -12.13
CA ILE A 663 -34.57 -24.08 -12.04
C ILE A 663 -34.63 -25.03 -13.23
N ASN A 664 -35.11 -26.27 -13.01
CA ASN A 664 -35.45 -27.17 -14.10
C ASN A 664 -36.86 -26.83 -14.59
N LEU A 665 -36.93 -26.22 -15.74
CA LEU A 665 -38.21 -25.85 -16.39
C LEU A 665 -38.92 -27.08 -16.90
N ARG A 666 -40.26 -27.07 -16.89
CA ARG A 666 -41.11 -28.03 -17.57
C ARG A 666 -41.13 -27.74 -19.07
N GLU A 667 -41.67 -28.69 -19.84
CA GLU A 667 -41.82 -28.51 -21.28
C GLU A 667 -42.72 -27.25 -21.57
N ASP A 668 -42.31 -26.43 -22.49
CA ASP A 668 -42.97 -25.17 -22.86
C ASP A 668 -43.11 -24.12 -21.75
N ASP A 669 -42.29 -24.17 -20.69
CA ASP A 669 -42.25 -23.17 -19.63
C ASP A 669 -41.03 -22.28 -19.72
N GLU A 670 -41.12 -21.06 -19.27
CA GLU A 670 -40.02 -20.06 -19.24
C GLU A 670 -39.95 -19.40 -17.88
N LEU A 671 -38.73 -19.05 -17.44
CA LEU A 671 -38.54 -18.21 -16.25
C LEU A 671 -38.99 -16.77 -16.55
N VAL A 672 -39.83 -16.20 -15.68
CA VAL A 672 -40.35 -14.83 -15.82
C VAL A 672 -39.84 -13.92 -14.71
N GLY A 673 -39.67 -14.41 -13.49
CA GLY A 673 -39.36 -13.60 -12.35
C GLY A 673 -38.38 -14.27 -11.40
N ALA A 674 -37.55 -13.44 -10.73
CA ALA A 674 -36.69 -13.83 -9.63
C ALA A 674 -36.72 -12.70 -8.61
N ALA A 675 -36.74 -13.02 -7.31
CA ALA A 675 -36.72 -12.05 -6.23
C ALA A 675 -36.06 -12.61 -4.98
N LEU A 676 -35.35 -11.74 -4.25
CA LEU A 676 -34.84 -12.05 -2.93
C LEU A 676 -35.96 -11.99 -1.90
N VAL A 677 -36.02 -12.94 -0.97
CA VAL A 677 -37.11 -13.04 -0.01
C VAL A 677 -36.60 -13.51 1.37
N ALA A 678 -37.19 -12.92 2.42
CA ALA A 678 -37.10 -13.43 3.79
C ALA A 678 -38.31 -14.34 4.13
N PRO A 679 -38.19 -15.30 5.09
CA PRO A 679 -39.24 -16.26 5.39
C PRO A 679 -40.58 -15.67 5.81
N GLU A 680 -40.55 -14.50 6.45
CA GLU A 680 -41.74 -13.80 6.97
C GLU A 680 -42.47 -12.92 5.92
N GLN A 681 -41.88 -12.79 4.72
CA GLN A 681 -42.48 -11.97 3.66
C GLN A 681 -43.52 -12.75 2.86
N ASP A 682 -44.45 -11.98 2.27
CA ASP A 682 -45.43 -12.53 1.34
C ASP A 682 -44.94 -12.28 -0.10
N LEU A 683 -45.36 -13.14 -0.99
CA LEU A 683 -45.22 -13.01 -2.44
C LEU A 683 -46.56 -12.64 -3.09
N LEU A 684 -46.54 -11.74 -4.02
CA LEU A 684 -47.64 -11.38 -4.88
C LEU A 684 -47.33 -11.82 -6.31
N LEU A 685 -48.15 -12.73 -6.86
CA LEU A 685 -48.11 -13.12 -8.27
C LEU A 685 -49.25 -12.43 -8.98
N VAL A 686 -48.93 -11.81 -10.15
CA VAL A 686 -49.94 -11.15 -10.98
C VAL A 686 -49.92 -11.74 -12.37
N SER A 687 -51.12 -12.12 -12.87
CA SER A 687 -51.28 -12.67 -14.22
C SER A 687 -51.51 -11.56 -15.25
N LYS A 688 -51.31 -11.89 -16.52
CA LYS A 688 -51.53 -11.01 -17.65
C LYS A 688 -53.02 -10.61 -17.80
N ASN A 689 -53.93 -11.50 -17.40
CA ASN A 689 -55.35 -11.27 -17.39
C ASN A 689 -55.88 -10.63 -16.08
N ALA A 690 -54.98 -9.96 -15.32
CA ALA A 690 -55.25 -9.17 -14.13
C ALA A 690 -55.79 -9.96 -12.94
N LEU A 691 -55.40 -11.21 -12.76
CA LEU A 691 -55.56 -11.94 -11.53
C LEU A 691 -54.33 -11.80 -10.65
N ALA A 692 -54.50 -11.73 -9.34
CA ALA A 692 -53.37 -11.65 -8.40
C ALA A 692 -53.61 -12.59 -7.21
N ILE A 693 -52.56 -13.30 -6.78
CA ILE A 693 -52.54 -14.14 -5.58
C ILE A 693 -51.42 -13.70 -4.67
N ARG A 694 -51.76 -13.50 -3.39
CA ARG A 694 -50.79 -13.20 -2.34
C ARG A 694 -50.71 -14.40 -1.39
N PHE A 695 -49.49 -14.88 -1.12
CA PHE A 695 -49.26 -15.99 -0.18
C PHE A 695 -47.91 -15.83 0.53
N ASN A 696 -47.79 -16.46 1.72
CA ASN A 696 -46.61 -16.32 2.54
C ASN A 696 -45.43 -17.17 1.99
N ALA A 697 -44.22 -16.66 2.08
CA ALA A 697 -42.98 -17.33 1.68
C ALA A 697 -42.34 -18.15 2.78
N SER A 698 -43.03 -18.40 3.93
CA SER A 698 -42.53 -19.26 5.03
C SER A 698 -42.16 -20.68 4.54
N ASP A 699 -41.37 -21.39 5.33
CA ASP A 699 -40.94 -22.74 4.98
C ASP A 699 -42.09 -23.75 4.96
N GLU A 700 -43.18 -23.45 5.67
CA GLU A 700 -44.43 -24.23 5.67
C GLU A 700 -45.21 -24.00 4.35
N ALA A 701 -45.37 -22.77 3.92
CA ALA A 701 -46.13 -22.43 2.71
C ALA A 701 -45.31 -22.69 1.43
N LEU A 702 -44.05 -22.38 1.44
CA LEU A 702 -43.11 -22.54 0.32
C LEU A 702 -41.80 -23.16 0.81
N ARG A 703 -41.72 -24.46 0.85
CA ARG A 703 -40.53 -25.21 1.32
C ARG A 703 -39.29 -24.86 0.47
N PRO A 704 -38.12 -24.60 1.08
CA PRO A 704 -36.86 -24.46 0.34
C PRO A 704 -36.51 -25.74 -0.42
N MET A 705 -36.04 -25.58 -1.64
CA MET A 705 -35.70 -26.68 -2.54
C MET A 705 -34.29 -26.43 -3.14
N GLY A 706 -33.61 -27.54 -3.44
CA GLY A 706 -32.31 -27.48 -4.08
C GLY A 706 -32.37 -26.80 -5.46
N ARG A 707 -31.27 -26.22 -5.89
CA ARG A 707 -31.14 -25.39 -7.09
C ARG A 707 -31.65 -26.07 -8.37
N ALA A 708 -31.38 -27.36 -8.58
CA ALA A 708 -31.74 -28.10 -9.80
C ALA A 708 -33.11 -28.82 -9.69
N THR A 709 -34.12 -28.23 -9.05
CA THR A 709 -35.47 -28.75 -8.97
C THR A 709 -36.46 -27.95 -9.80
N SER A 710 -37.69 -28.48 -10.06
CA SER A 710 -38.68 -27.83 -10.92
C SER A 710 -39.67 -26.94 -10.20
N GLY A 711 -39.64 -26.83 -8.87
CA GLY A 711 -40.56 -25.96 -8.10
C GLY A 711 -41.93 -26.57 -7.91
N VAL A 712 -42.85 -25.73 -7.41
CA VAL A 712 -44.24 -26.07 -7.05
C VAL A 712 -45.22 -25.05 -7.62
N ILE A 713 -46.50 -25.40 -7.78
CA ILE A 713 -47.54 -24.49 -8.29
C ILE A 713 -47.73 -23.31 -7.31
N GLY A 714 -47.45 -22.09 -7.76
CA GLY A 714 -47.73 -20.84 -7.05
C GLY A 714 -49.12 -20.27 -7.38
N MET A 715 -49.48 -20.24 -8.66
CA MET A 715 -50.74 -19.75 -9.18
C MET A 715 -51.26 -20.69 -10.27
N ARG A 716 -52.59 -20.87 -10.39
CA ARG A 716 -53.24 -21.63 -11.47
C ARG A 716 -53.96 -20.66 -12.41
N PHE A 717 -53.76 -20.85 -13.69
CA PHE A 717 -54.33 -20.04 -14.73
C PHE A 717 -55.58 -20.71 -15.37
N SER A 718 -56.43 -19.89 -15.97
CA SER A 718 -57.41 -20.31 -16.94
C SER A 718 -56.72 -20.45 -18.33
N GLU A 719 -57.39 -21.09 -19.30
CA GLU A 719 -56.87 -21.14 -20.68
C GLU A 719 -56.55 -19.70 -21.17
N ASP A 720 -55.39 -19.52 -21.82
CA ASP A 720 -54.83 -18.28 -22.35
C ASP A 720 -54.36 -17.21 -21.32
N ASP A 721 -54.06 -17.58 -20.08
CA ASP A 721 -53.45 -16.69 -19.09
C ASP A 721 -52.07 -17.15 -18.68
N GLU A 722 -51.18 -16.23 -18.36
CA GLU A 722 -49.81 -16.48 -17.98
C GLU A 722 -49.34 -15.54 -16.85
N LEU A 723 -48.29 -15.87 -16.14
CA LEU A 723 -47.68 -15.02 -15.13
C LEU A 723 -47.03 -13.79 -15.78
N LEU A 724 -47.41 -12.59 -15.31
CA LEU A 724 -46.84 -11.31 -15.76
C LEU A 724 -45.74 -10.82 -14.83
N ALA A 725 -45.96 -10.90 -13.51
CA ALA A 725 -45.05 -10.35 -12.53
C ALA A 725 -45.08 -11.14 -11.20
N MET A 726 -43.95 -11.20 -10.54
CA MET A 726 -43.80 -11.69 -9.17
C MET A 726 -43.14 -10.57 -8.34
N GLU A 727 -43.77 -10.16 -7.24
CA GLU A 727 -43.31 -9.10 -6.37
C GLU A 727 -43.23 -9.60 -4.91
N VAL A 728 -42.26 -9.08 -4.16
CA VAL A 728 -42.18 -9.30 -2.71
C VAL A 728 -43.01 -8.22 -2.03
N VAL A 729 -43.94 -8.63 -1.19
CA VAL A 729 -44.86 -7.74 -0.48
C VAL A 729 -44.14 -6.96 0.60
N ARG A 730 -44.33 -5.64 0.58
CA ARG A 730 -43.88 -4.75 1.67
C ARG A 730 -45.15 -4.09 2.25
N HIS A 731 -45.35 -4.24 3.56
CA HIS A 731 -46.51 -3.68 4.26
C HIS A 731 -46.52 -2.14 4.17
N GLY A 732 -47.72 -1.56 3.98
CA GLY A 732 -47.92 -0.12 3.87
C GLY A 732 -47.73 0.44 2.46
N LEU A 733 -47.25 -0.36 1.51
CA LEU A 733 -47.03 0.03 0.13
C LEU A 733 -48.28 -0.27 -0.75
N ASP A 734 -48.28 0.27 -1.93
CA ASP A 734 -49.35 0.06 -2.92
C ASP A 734 -48.90 -0.88 -4.05
N VAL A 735 -49.81 -1.66 -4.57
CA VAL A 735 -49.63 -2.38 -5.85
C VAL A 735 -50.04 -1.45 -6.99
N LEU A 736 -49.08 -1.04 -7.80
CA LEU A 736 -49.32 -0.29 -9.02
C LEU A 736 -49.38 -1.27 -10.19
N VAL A 737 -50.45 -1.21 -10.95
CA VAL A 737 -50.62 -1.93 -12.20
C VAL A 737 -50.77 -0.95 -13.34
N ALA A 738 -50.14 -1.26 -14.46
CA ALA A 738 -50.24 -0.44 -15.68
C ALA A 738 -50.64 -1.26 -16.90
N THR A 739 -51.37 -0.63 -17.82
CA THR A 739 -51.78 -1.22 -19.09
C THR A 739 -50.99 -0.67 -20.27
N ASN A 740 -50.92 -1.42 -21.37
CA ASN A 740 -50.23 -0.99 -22.57
C ASN A 740 -50.84 0.26 -23.23
N GLY A 741 -52.11 0.59 -22.93
CA GLY A 741 -52.79 1.81 -23.37
C GLY A 741 -52.50 3.06 -22.53
N GLY A 742 -51.53 3.03 -21.62
CA GLY A 742 -51.13 4.21 -20.84
C GLY A 742 -51.99 4.50 -19.61
N TYR A 743 -52.72 3.55 -19.08
CA TYR A 743 -53.51 3.69 -17.84
C TYR A 743 -52.85 2.94 -16.68
N ALA A 744 -52.98 3.50 -15.49
CA ALA A 744 -52.45 2.90 -14.26
C ALA A 744 -53.32 3.19 -13.06
N LYS A 745 -53.23 2.39 -12.03
CA LYS A 745 -53.81 2.60 -10.71
C LYS A 745 -52.93 2.05 -9.62
N ARG A 746 -53.17 2.56 -8.41
CA ARG A 746 -52.57 2.03 -7.17
C ARG A 746 -53.63 1.42 -6.28
N THR A 747 -53.36 0.28 -5.67
CA THR A 747 -54.23 -0.39 -4.70
C THR A 747 -53.41 -0.76 -3.49
N PRO A 748 -53.87 -0.42 -2.25
CA PRO A 748 -53.12 -0.84 -1.05
C PRO A 748 -52.89 -2.33 -1.05
N ILE A 749 -51.69 -2.76 -0.63
CA ILE A 749 -51.32 -4.19 -0.57
C ILE A 749 -52.22 -4.98 0.41
N GLU A 750 -52.77 -4.29 1.41
CA GLU A 750 -53.68 -4.86 2.40
C GLU A 750 -55.00 -5.32 1.81
N GLU A 751 -55.43 -4.74 0.67
CA GLU A 751 -56.63 -5.16 -0.04
C GLU A 751 -56.50 -6.54 -0.75
N TYR A 752 -55.27 -7.08 -0.81
CA TYR A 752 -55.00 -8.41 -1.35
C TYR A 752 -54.93 -9.42 -0.18
N PRO A 753 -55.95 -10.29 -0.05
CA PRO A 753 -55.98 -11.27 1.05
C PRO A 753 -54.85 -12.28 0.88
N VAL A 754 -54.21 -12.66 2.01
CA VAL A 754 -53.28 -13.77 2.03
C VAL A 754 -54.04 -15.06 1.81
N GLN A 755 -53.63 -15.86 0.84
CA GLN A 755 -54.24 -17.11 0.42
C GLN A 755 -53.22 -18.28 0.46
N GLY A 756 -53.72 -19.50 0.38
CA GLY A 756 -52.83 -20.62 0.10
C GLY A 756 -52.33 -20.58 -1.35
N ARG A 757 -51.05 -20.91 -1.56
CA ARG A 757 -50.49 -21.01 -2.92
C ARG A 757 -51.24 -22.01 -3.80
N GLY A 758 -51.20 -21.80 -5.11
CA GLY A 758 -51.85 -22.68 -6.11
C GLY A 758 -53.33 -22.43 -6.31
N GLY A 759 -53.87 -21.31 -5.80
CA GLY A 759 -55.20 -20.79 -6.14
C GLY A 759 -55.22 -20.00 -7.46
N LYS A 760 -56.42 -19.53 -7.91
CA LYS A 760 -56.59 -18.66 -9.08
C LYS A 760 -56.37 -17.17 -8.74
N GLY A 761 -56.36 -16.81 -7.44
CA GLY A 761 -56.25 -15.45 -6.97
C GLY A 761 -57.55 -14.61 -7.10
N VAL A 762 -57.38 -13.29 -7.01
CA VAL A 762 -58.45 -12.28 -7.07
C VAL A 762 -58.17 -11.26 -8.18
N LEU A 763 -59.20 -10.62 -8.68
CA LEU A 763 -59.03 -9.57 -9.70
C LEU A 763 -58.25 -8.37 -9.13
N THR A 764 -57.23 -7.90 -9.86
CA THR A 764 -56.44 -6.73 -9.53
C THR A 764 -56.75 -5.49 -10.39
N ALA A 765 -57.31 -5.67 -11.60
CA ALA A 765 -57.72 -4.58 -12.47
C ALA A 765 -58.89 -5.04 -13.37
N LYS A 766 -59.68 -4.08 -13.82
CA LYS A 766 -60.68 -4.32 -14.86
C LYS A 766 -60.07 -3.98 -16.23
N ILE A 767 -59.79 -5.05 -17.01
CA ILE A 767 -59.26 -4.91 -18.38
C ILE A 767 -60.40 -4.59 -19.33
N THR A 768 -60.16 -3.70 -20.30
CA THR A 768 -61.10 -3.35 -21.41
C THR A 768 -60.29 -3.20 -22.71
N GLU A 769 -60.86 -3.56 -23.84
CA GLU A 769 -60.19 -3.45 -25.15
C GLU A 769 -59.63 -2.05 -25.42
N ARG A 770 -60.31 -0.99 -24.97
CA ARG A 770 -59.90 0.40 -25.17
C ARG A 770 -58.61 0.78 -24.35
N ARG A 771 -58.38 0.12 -23.22
CA ARG A 771 -57.25 0.43 -22.30
C ARG A 771 -56.12 -0.57 -22.40
N GLY A 772 -56.35 -1.67 -23.10
CA GLY A 772 -55.39 -2.72 -23.30
C GLY A 772 -55.20 -3.64 -22.12
N GLY A 773 -54.29 -4.63 -22.25
CA GLY A 773 -53.94 -5.61 -21.24
C GLY A 773 -52.89 -5.07 -20.27
N LEU A 774 -52.67 -5.79 -19.16
CA LEU A 774 -51.58 -5.45 -18.21
C LEU A 774 -50.18 -5.67 -18.85
N VAL A 775 -49.30 -4.73 -18.60
CA VAL A 775 -47.88 -4.79 -19.04
C VAL A 775 -46.89 -4.78 -17.89
N GLY A 776 -47.36 -4.53 -16.66
CA GLY A 776 -46.56 -4.59 -15.48
C GLY A 776 -47.36 -4.40 -14.20
N ALA A 777 -46.86 -4.97 -13.14
CA ALA A 777 -47.36 -4.83 -11.77
C ALA A 777 -46.13 -4.71 -10.85
N VAL A 778 -46.12 -3.69 -10.00
CA VAL A 778 -45.01 -3.42 -9.07
C VAL A 778 -45.53 -3.00 -7.71
N VAL A 779 -44.84 -3.42 -6.64
CA VAL A 779 -45.08 -2.93 -5.27
C VAL A 779 -44.28 -1.66 -5.06
N ILE A 780 -44.95 -0.54 -4.76
CA ILE A 780 -44.33 0.78 -4.86
C ILE A 780 -44.78 1.70 -3.73
N ASP A 781 -43.88 2.61 -3.29
CA ASP A 781 -44.19 3.67 -2.36
C ASP A 781 -44.87 4.85 -3.09
N PRO A 782 -45.86 5.55 -2.47
CA PRO A 782 -46.42 6.76 -3.04
C PRO A 782 -45.43 7.86 -3.42
N ASP A 783 -44.32 7.94 -2.70
CA ASP A 783 -43.31 8.96 -2.91
C ASP A 783 -42.22 8.51 -3.91
N ASP A 784 -42.26 7.25 -4.37
CA ASP A 784 -41.39 6.74 -5.45
C ASP A 784 -41.75 7.37 -6.82
N GLU A 785 -40.86 7.14 -7.76
CA GLU A 785 -41.05 7.43 -9.16
C GLU A 785 -41.10 6.13 -9.98
N LEU A 786 -41.83 6.20 -11.08
CA LEU A 786 -42.01 5.10 -12.00
C LEU A 786 -41.38 5.44 -13.35
N PHE A 787 -40.60 4.53 -13.86
CA PHE A 787 -40.21 4.53 -15.26
C PHE A 787 -41.23 3.78 -16.09
N ALA A 788 -41.80 4.42 -17.09
CA ALA A 788 -42.62 3.77 -18.12
C ALA A 788 -41.85 3.74 -19.43
N ILE A 789 -41.73 2.56 -20.02
CA ILE A 789 -40.98 2.30 -21.24
C ILE A 789 -41.99 2.13 -22.36
N THR A 790 -41.81 2.89 -23.43
CA THR A 790 -42.70 2.89 -24.58
C THR A 790 -42.16 2.09 -25.77
N SER A 791 -43.04 1.60 -26.65
CA SER A 791 -42.68 0.75 -27.78
C SER A 791 -41.78 1.43 -28.82
N ASN A 792 -41.67 2.75 -28.80
CA ASN A 792 -40.73 3.52 -29.64
C ASN A 792 -39.38 3.81 -28.94
N GLY A 793 -39.09 3.13 -27.81
CA GLY A 793 -37.86 3.28 -27.08
C GLY A 793 -37.75 4.51 -26.16
N GLY A 794 -38.84 5.24 -25.97
CA GLY A 794 -38.92 6.34 -25.02
C GLY A 794 -39.01 5.81 -23.58
N VAL A 795 -38.26 6.43 -22.67
CA VAL A 795 -38.36 6.20 -21.22
C VAL A 795 -38.89 7.47 -20.56
N ILE A 796 -40.03 7.35 -19.90
CA ILE A 796 -40.67 8.46 -19.22
C ILE A 796 -40.62 8.21 -17.72
N ARG A 797 -40.06 9.15 -17.00
CA ARG A 797 -40.04 9.17 -15.53
C ARG A 797 -41.25 9.96 -15.03
N THR A 798 -42.06 9.36 -14.17
CA THR A 798 -43.27 10.00 -13.63
C THR A 798 -43.40 9.71 -12.14
N PRO A 799 -43.80 10.71 -11.32
CA PRO A 799 -44.02 10.47 -9.89
C PRO A 799 -45.26 9.57 -9.71
N VAL A 800 -45.22 8.69 -8.73
CA VAL A 800 -46.29 7.75 -8.41
C VAL A 800 -47.48 8.42 -7.68
N LYS A 801 -47.19 9.45 -6.89
CA LYS A 801 -48.20 10.15 -6.07
C LYS A 801 -49.48 10.64 -6.81
N PRO A 802 -49.39 11.15 -8.08
CA PRO A 802 -50.57 11.55 -8.85
C PRO A 802 -51.41 10.37 -9.34
N VAL A 803 -50.86 9.14 -9.38
CA VAL A 803 -51.63 7.98 -9.81
C VAL A 803 -52.70 7.67 -8.74
N ARG A 804 -53.95 7.59 -9.18
CA ARG A 804 -55.10 7.41 -8.27
C ARG A 804 -54.99 6.15 -7.44
N ARG A 805 -55.02 6.29 -6.11
CA ARG A 805 -55.14 5.20 -5.14
C ARG A 805 -56.57 4.76 -4.97
N THR A 806 -56.90 3.50 -5.16
CA THR A 806 -58.25 2.94 -5.03
C THR A 806 -58.20 1.70 -4.12
N ARG A 807 -59.16 1.59 -3.20
CA ARG A 807 -59.36 0.39 -2.37
C ARG A 807 -59.98 -0.77 -3.14
N ASP A 808 -60.86 -0.42 -4.12
CA ASP A 808 -61.47 -1.44 -4.98
C ASP A 808 -60.43 -1.94 -6.02
N ARG A 809 -60.13 -3.20 -5.96
CA ARG A 809 -59.19 -3.90 -6.87
C ARG A 809 -59.75 -3.96 -8.31
N ASN A 810 -61.09 -4.08 -8.47
CA ASN A 810 -61.76 -4.25 -9.77
C ASN A 810 -62.08 -2.91 -10.43
N THR A 811 -61.14 -2.01 -10.57
CA THR A 811 -61.29 -0.71 -11.21
C THR A 811 -60.36 -0.57 -12.42
N MET A 812 -60.68 0.38 -13.32
CA MET A 812 -60.06 0.56 -14.64
C MET A 812 -58.77 1.43 -14.61
N GLY A 813 -58.46 2.09 -13.49
CA GLY A 813 -57.35 3.04 -13.38
C GLY A 813 -57.59 4.39 -14.08
N VAL A 814 -56.59 5.27 -14.00
CA VAL A 814 -56.55 6.60 -14.63
C VAL A 814 -55.41 6.67 -15.66
N LYS A 815 -55.47 7.66 -16.52
CA LYS A 815 -54.41 7.89 -17.52
C LYS A 815 -53.09 8.24 -16.83
N LEU A 816 -52.06 7.45 -17.05
CA LEU A 816 -50.71 7.64 -16.52
C LEU A 816 -49.94 8.65 -17.38
N MET A 817 -50.11 8.53 -18.70
CA MET A 817 -49.43 9.38 -19.69
C MET A 817 -50.21 9.46 -21.00
N ASP A 818 -49.93 10.50 -21.78
CA ASP A 818 -50.41 10.62 -23.15
C ASP A 818 -49.43 9.90 -24.09
N LEU A 819 -49.92 8.89 -24.79
CA LEU A 819 -49.17 8.13 -25.77
C LEU A 819 -49.51 8.65 -27.19
N PRO A 820 -48.54 8.87 -28.06
CA PRO A 820 -48.76 9.11 -29.47
C PRO A 820 -49.49 7.94 -30.14
N ASP A 821 -50.14 8.17 -31.27
CA ASP A 821 -50.85 7.13 -32.04
C ASP A 821 -49.87 5.98 -32.41
N GLY A 822 -50.25 4.76 -32.10
CA GLY A 822 -49.48 3.55 -32.37
C GLY A 822 -48.35 3.27 -31.36
N VAL A 823 -48.15 4.12 -30.35
CA VAL A 823 -47.19 3.89 -29.26
C VAL A 823 -47.91 3.27 -28.06
N THR A 824 -47.30 2.22 -27.50
CA THR A 824 -47.81 1.53 -26.31
C THR A 824 -46.80 1.53 -25.21
N ILE A 825 -47.21 1.40 -23.95
CA ILE A 825 -46.28 1.04 -22.84
C ILE A 825 -45.96 -0.45 -22.99
N VAL A 826 -44.67 -0.81 -22.90
CA VAL A 826 -44.20 -2.19 -23.01
C VAL A 826 -43.67 -2.73 -21.70
N ALA A 827 -43.23 -1.85 -20.78
CA ALA A 827 -42.80 -2.24 -19.44
C ALA A 827 -42.86 -1.04 -18.47
N ILE A 828 -42.92 -1.35 -17.17
CA ILE A 828 -42.76 -0.38 -16.10
C ILE A 828 -41.70 -0.87 -15.14
N ALA A 829 -40.95 0.06 -14.53
CA ALA A 829 -39.98 -0.23 -13.50
C ALA A 829 -40.02 0.83 -12.39
N ARG A 830 -39.80 0.44 -11.16
CA ARG A 830 -39.68 1.34 -10.02
C ARG A 830 -38.32 2.06 -10.06
N ASN A 831 -38.33 3.36 -9.80
CA ASN A 831 -37.11 4.11 -9.47
C ASN A 831 -36.97 4.14 -7.93
N ALA A 832 -36.00 3.43 -7.42
CA ALA A 832 -35.70 3.38 -5.99
C ALA A 832 -34.52 4.31 -5.65
N ASP A 833 -34.54 5.57 -6.06
CA ASP A 833 -33.62 6.56 -5.54
C ASP A 833 -33.90 6.78 -4.04
N GLU A 834 -32.89 6.67 -3.19
CA GLU A 834 -33.02 7.09 -1.79
C GLU A 834 -33.48 8.55 -1.74
N PRO A 835 -34.40 8.91 -0.81
CA PRO A 835 -34.73 10.30 -0.61
C PRO A 835 -33.48 11.07 -0.20
N ASP A 836 -33.19 12.19 -0.90
CA ASP A 836 -32.19 13.16 -0.46
C ASP A 836 -32.40 13.41 1.04
N GLU A 837 -31.40 13.05 1.85
CA GLU A 837 -31.30 13.53 3.23
C GLU A 837 -31.27 15.05 3.14
N GLN A 838 -32.40 15.67 3.49
CA GLN A 838 -32.45 17.11 3.71
C GLN A 838 -31.75 17.41 5.03
N ASP A 839 -30.63 18.14 4.96
CA ASP A 839 -29.92 18.93 5.99
C ASP A 839 -29.85 18.40 7.42
#